data_fd569bec540f1cf65e1f79ad50d5cee6
#
_entry.id   fd569bec540f1cf65e1f79ad50d5cee6
#
_cell.length_a   1.000
_cell.length_b   1.000
_cell.length_c   1.000
_cell.angle_alpha   90.00
_cell.angle_beta   90.00
_cell.angle_gamma   90.00
#
_symmetry.space_group_name_H-M   'P 1'
#
loop_
_entity.id
_entity.type
_entity.pdbx_description
1 polymer ?
#
loop_
_entity_poly.entity_id
_entity_poly.type
_entity_poly.pdbx_seq_one_letter_code
_entity_poly.pdbx_strand_id
1 'polypeptide(L)'
;MNPHDLPIYQQKARILEALSKNQVIVVESPTGSGKTTQLPIILYEAGYAADGKIGITQPRRIATLSVSDFIARQLNTTVPGVVGYKMRFEDVTAPNTAIKIMTDGILLQEMKFDPYLSSYSIIMVDEAHERSLNIDFILGLLKKVIDTRNDFRIIVSSATINAEVFSEYFGECPIVRIDAPMFPVQIRYDAIRPASDIGSKYISSTKESEEIYFRSSDEALYEKILSIIDRVLRGETDAEPGDILIFLPGEKTIKECLQVLMTSRWASQLDCIPLYARLGKDEQERVFESPPPGKIKVVIATNIAETSVTIDGITVVIDSGLAKINYYNPKTFTASLIETPISKASCNQRKGRAGRTRPGICYRLYSLKDFESRPLYPTEEIRRTDLSEVLLRMAELGITDFEHFDFITKPPKSAIRGAIEALNMLDALNPDRSLTHIGEMMCAFPLLPKLSRMIVEAILKYPGVLSETLIAAAFLSTTSPYVLPPGEETEARAAHHRFRDPMGDFASYLKLYEAFSSARDKTKFCEHNYLDERTLREILRIKEQLDLIVSDMGIPIGSGGSIGDYLCAVSRGLIQFVCARQGRGMFSSLTAEKIHIHPGSVMFRQDADFIVAGEIVRTTRMYAMSVSPLSRSQIYKISPELAEQIIALKQKEPVSISKGRENREPKEGISDRGHLPKETKSGHVFKKHDLDR
;
A
#
# COMPACT_ATOMS: atom_id res chain seq x y z
N MET A 1 -14.19 -24.98 -19.05
CA MET A 1 -15.52 -24.44 -18.70
C MET A 1 -15.98 -23.59 -19.86
N ASN A 2 -17.20 -23.82 -20.38
CA ASN A 2 -17.72 -22.97 -21.44
C ASN A 2 -18.02 -21.58 -20.86
N PRO A 3 -17.50 -20.48 -21.43
CA PRO A 3 -17.77 -19.13 -20.95
C PRO A 3 -19.26 -18.79 -20.78
N HIS A 4 -20.11 -19.37 -21.63
CA HIS A 4 -21.57 -19.19 -21.57
C HIS A 4 -22.24 -19.83 -20.35
N ASP A 5 -21.55 -20.73 -19.64
CA ASP A 5 -22.06 -21.35 -18.41
C ASP A 5 -21.82 -20.46 -17.17
N LEU A 6 -21.05 -19.37 -17.33
CA LEU A 6 -20.79 -18.45 -16.24
C LEU A 6 -22.04 -17.66 -15.83
N PRO A 7 -22.24 -17.40 -14.54
CA PRO A 7 -23.43 -16.73 -14.02
C PRO A 7 -23.75 -15.38 -14.69
N ILE A 8 -22.73 -14.65 -15.14
CA ILE A 8 -22.93 -13.37 -15.82
C ILE A 8 -23.70 -13.49 -17.14
N TYR A 9 -23.50 -14.58 -17.90
CA TYR A 9 -24.21 -14.78 -19.15
C TYR A 9 -25.72 -15.02 -18.95
N GLN A 10 -26.14 -15.60 -17.83
CA GLN A 10 -27.53 -15.75 -17.46
C GLN A 10 -28.23 -14.39 -17.28
N GLN A 11 -27.45 -13.35 -16.93
CA GLN A 11 -27.94 -11.99 -16.73
C GLN A 11 -27.63 -11.05 -17.90
N LYS A 12 -27.06 -11.56 -19.02
CA LYS A 12 -26.67 -10.76 -20.20
C LYS A 12 -27.82 -9.85 -20.69
N ALA A 13 -29.01 -10.42 -20.87
CA ALA A 13 -30.16 -9.65 -21.33
C ALA A 13 -30.56 -8.53 -20.38
N ARG A 14 -30.55 -8.80 -19.08
CA ARG A 14 -30.89 -7.82 -18.03
C ARG A 14 -29.85 -6.70 -17.93
N ILE A 15 -28.54 -7.03 -18.08
CA ILE A 15 -27.47 -6.04 -18.10
C ILE A 15 -27.65 -5.10 -19.31
N LEU A 16 -27.82 -5.65 -20.49
CA LEU A 16 -27.99 -4.87 -21.73
C LEU A 16 -29.25 -4.03 -21.70
N GLU A 17 -30.37 -4.56 -21.20
CA GLU A 17 -31.62 -3.81 -21.03
C GLU A 17 -31.43 -2.64 -20.04
N ALA A 18 -30.80 -2.87 -18.89
CA ALA A 18 -30.49 -1.81 -17.91
C ALA A 18 -29.62 -0.71 -18.53
N LEU A 19 -28.59 -1.10 -19.29
CA LEU A 19 -27.66 -0.17 -19.95
C LEU A 19 -28.28 0.62 -21.09
N SER A 20 -29.26 0.04 -21.80
CA SER A 20 -29.99 0.75 -22.88
C SER A 20 -30.86 1.88 -22.34
N LYS A 21 -31.38 1.74 -21.11
CA LYS A 21 -32.28 2.70 -20.46
C LYS A 21 -31.58 3.71 -19.55
N ASN A 22 -30.37 3.42 -19.13
CA ASN A 22 -29.63 4.23 -18.13
C ASN A 22 -28.18 4.49 -18.58
N GLN A 23 -27.67 5.67 -18.26
CA GLN A 23 -26.27 6.00 -18.53
C GLN A 23 -25.32 5.28 -17.57
N VAL A 24 -25.76 5.00 -16.35
CA VAL A 24 -24.96 4.34 -15.31
C VAL A 24 -25.70 3.13 -14.80
N ILE A 25 -25.00 2.02 -14.65
CA ILE A 25 -25.46 0.83 -13.93
C ILE A 25 -24.39 0.35 -12.97
N VAL A 26 -24.81 -0.26 -11.87
CA VAL A 26 -23.94 -1.01 -10.96
C VAL A 26 -24.12 -2.51 -11.23
N VAL A 27 -23.04 -3.22 -11.47
CA VAL A 27 -23.04 -4.68 -11.60
C VAL A 27 -22.42 -5.28 -10.34
N GLU A 28 -23.27 -5.88 -9.51
CA GLU A 28 -22.88 -6.54 -8.29
C GLU A 28 -22.81 -8.05 -8.49
N SER A 29 -21.64 -8.65 -8.21
CA SER A 29 -21.48 -10.09 -8.32
C SER A 29 -20.35 -10.64 -7.48
N PRO A 30 -20.45 -11.88 -6.98
CA PRO A 30 -19.32 -12.52 -6.30
C PRO A 30 -18.09 -12.64 -7.20
N THR A 31 -16.92 -12.74 -6.57
CA THR A 31 -15.69 -13.05 -7.31
C THR A 31 -15.80 -14.43 -7.98
N GLY A 32 -15.35 -14.52 -9.24
CA GLY A 32 -15.45 -15.76 -10.03
C GLY A 32 -16.72 -15.90 -10.87
N SER A 33 -17.65 -14.94 -10.83
CA SER A 33 -18.87 -14.92 -11.68
C SER A 33 -18.59 -14.64 -13.16
N GLY A 34 -17.36 -14.22 -13.51
CA GLY A 34 -16.97 -13.83 -14.86
C GLY A 34 -17.11 -12.34 -15.19
N LYS A 35 -17.50 -11.48 -14.23
CA LYS A 35 -17.74 -10.04 -14.50
C LYS A 35 -16.58 -9.35 -15.21
N THR A 36 -15.36 -9.48 -14.70
CA THR A 36 -14.15 -8.81 -15.21
C THR A 36 -13.78 -9.25 -16.63
N THR A 37 -13.99 -10.52 -16.96
CA THR A 37 -13.55 -11.10 -18.24
C THR A 37 -14.68 -11.17 -19.29
N GLN A 38 -15.91 -11.42 -18.88
CA GLN A 38 -17.01 -11.65 -19.81
C GLN A 38 -17.82 -10.39 -20.10
N LEU A 39 -17.95 -9.48 -19.12
CA LEU A 39 -18.72 -8.25 -19.34
C LEU A 39 -18.16 -7.41 -20.49
N PRO A 40 -16.83 -7.21 -20.65
CA PRO A 40 -16.27 -6.53 -21.81
C PRO A 40 -16.61 -7.21 -23.15
N ILE A 41 -16.63 -8.55 -23.18
CA ILE A 41 -16.97 -9.33 -24.38
C ILE A 41 -18.46 -9.15 -24.71
N ILE A 42 -19.33 -9.24 -23.71
CA ILE A 42 -20.78 -9.00 -23.86
C ILE A 42 -21.05 -7.61 -24.44
N LEU A 43 -20.34 -6.58 -23.98
CA LEU A 43 -20.47 -5.21 -24.48
C LEU A 43 -19.96 -5.09 -25.93
N TYR A 44 -18.83 -5.73 -26.23
CA TYR A 44 -18.28 -5.75 -27.58
C TYR A 44 -19.23 -6.42 -28.58
N GLU A 45 -19.74 -7.60 -28.23
CA GLU A 45 -20.73 -8.33 -29.03
C GLU A 45 -22.05 -7.56 -29.19
N ALA A 46 -22.44 -6.75 -28.21
CA ALA A 46 -23.62 -5.91 -28.25
C ALA A 46 -23.45 -4.60 -29.05
N GLY A 47 -22.23 -4.36 -29.61
CA GLY A 47 -21.95 -3.22 -30.48
C GLY A 47 -21.55 -1.94 -29.78
N TYR A 48 -21.27 -1.94 -28.46
CA TYR A 48 -20.84 -0.75 -27.74
C TYR A 48 -19.45 -0.21 -28.18
N ALA A 49 -18.74 -0.94 -29.03
CA ALA A 49 -17.49 -0.50 -29.63
C ALA A 49 -17.64 0.17 -31.02
N ALA A 50 -18.88 0.35 -31.52
CA ALA A 50 -19.11 0.91 -32.85
C ALA A 50 -18.79 2.42 -32.91
N ASP A 51 -19.17 3.17 -31.88
CA ASP A 51 -19.03 4.63 -31.83
C ASP A 51 -17.91 5.11 -30.91
N GLY A 52 -17.12 4.20 -30.37
CA GLY A 52 -16.02 4.50 -29.47
C GLY A 52 -15.46 3.23 -28.82
N LYS A 53 -14.42 3.39 -28.00
CA LYS A 53 -13.79 2.25 -27.31
C LYS A 53 -14.56 1.86 -26.06
N ILE A 54 -14.45 0.58 -25.69
CA ILE A 54 -14.82 0.06 -24.37
C ILE A 54 -13.58 0.17 -23.48
N GLY A 55 -13.60 1.06 -22.51
CA GLY A 55 -12.52 1.22 -21.53
C GLY A 55 -12.81 0.43 -20.24
N ILE A 56 -11.82 -0.25 -19.70
CA ILE A 56 -11.94 -0.99 -18.45
C ILE A 56 -10.79 -0.58 -17.53
N THR A 57 -11.09 -0.09 -16.33
CA THR A 57 -10.07 0.18 -15.34
C THR A 57 -9.84 -1.03 -14.45
N GLN A 58 -8.58 -1.21 -14.04
CA GLN A 58 -8.15 -2.25 -13.12
C GLN A 58 -7.22 -1.63 -12.06
N PRO A 59 -7.43 -1.85 -10.76
CA PRO A 59 -6.57 -1.26 -9.74
C PRO A 59 -5.17 -1.88 -9.70
N ARG A 60 -4.97 -3.05 -10.33
CA ARG A 60 -3.72 -3.82 -10.23
C ARG A 60 -3.13 -4.17 -11.59
N ARG A 61 -1.83 -3.91 -11.76
CA ARG A 61 -1.07 -4.17 -13.00
C ARG A 61 -1.17 -5.63 -13.49
N ILE A 62 -1.05 -6.60 -12.56
CA ILE A 62 -1.11 -8.03 -12.90
C ILE A 62 -2.50 -8.40 -13.45
N ALA A 63 -3.57 -7.85 -12.86
CA ALA A 63 -4.91 -8.07 -13.35
C ALA A 63 -5.11 -7.49 -14.76
N THR A 64 -4.55 -6.30 -15.04
CA THR A 64 -4.60 -5.68 -16.38
C THR A 64 -4.04 -6.61 -17.45
N LEU A 65 -2.88 -7.23 -17.21
CA LEU A 65 -2.23 -8.17 -18.13
C LEU A 65 -3.06 -9.44 -18.32
N SER A 66 -3.38 -10.12 -17.22
CA SER A 66 -4.09 -11.41 -17.28
C SER A 66 -5.49 -11.29 -17.87
N VAL A 67 -6.20 -10.20 -17.59
CA VAL A 67 -7.53 -9.94 -18.16
C VAL A 67 -7.44 -9.66 -19.66
N SER A 68 -6.46 -8.87 -20.12
CA SER A 68 -6.29 -8.58 -21.54
C SER A 68 -5.97 -9.84 -22.35
N ASP A 69 -5.04 -10.67 -21.86
CA ASP A 69 -4.67 -11.93 -22.49
C ASP A 69 -5.85 -12.91 -22.54
N PHE A 70 -6.64 -12.97 -21.44
CA PHE A 70 -7.81 -13.85 -21.37
C PHE A 70 -8.88 -13.44 -22.38
N ILE A 71 -9.24 -12.15 -22.42
CA ILE A 71 -10.25 -11.62 -23.36
C ILE A 71 -9.79 -11.81 -24.82
N ALA A 72 -8.51 -11.53 -25.10
CA ALA A 72 -7.96 -11.71 -26.44
C ALA A 72 -8.03 -13.16 -26.92
N ARG A 73 -7.67 -14.14 -26.07
CA ARG A 73 -7.79 -15.56 -26.38
C ARG A 73 -9.25 -15.95 -26.68
N GLN A 74 -10.19 -15.44 -25.90
CA GLN A 74 -11.61 -15.74 -26.06
C GLN A 74 -12.20 -15.16 -27.36
N LEU A 75 -11.75 -13.97 -27.76
CA LEU A 75 -12.12 -13.34 -29.02
C LEU A 75 -11.28 -13.81 -30.23
N ASN A 76 -10.40 -14.82 -30.03
CA ASN A 76 -9.47 -15.31 -31.07
C ASN A 76 -8.65 -14.19 -31.72
N THR A 77 -8.17 -13.23 -30.91
CA THR A 77 -7.33 -12.10 -31.36
C THR A 77 -6.01 -12.07 -30.58
N THR A 78 -5.09 -11.22 -31.01
CA THR A 78 -3.80 -10.98 -30.35
C THR A 78 -3.83 -9.69 -29.53
N VAL A 79 -2.88 -9.53 -28.62
CA VAL A 79 -2.58 -8.26 -27.93
C VAL A 79 -1.21 -7.80 -28.43
N PRO A 80 -1.09 -6.59 -29.04
CA PRO A 80 -2.15 -5.67 -29.38
C PRO A 80 -3.02 -6.14 -30.57
N GLY A 81 -4.28 -5.72 -30.60
CA GLY A 81 -5.26 -6.00 -31.63
C GLY A 81 -6.62 -5.38 -31.25
N VAL A 82 -7.71 -6.13 -31.44
CA VAL A 82 -9.04 -5.72 -30.96
C VAL A 82 -9.00 -5.47 -29.45
N VAL A 83 -8.17 -6.21 -28.72
CA VAL A 83 -7.88 -6.03 -27.30
C VAL A 83 -6.50 -5.41 -27.16
N GLY A 84 -6.41 -4.41 -26.31
CA GLY A 84 -5.14 -3.79 -25.93
C GLY A 84 -5.15 -3.40 -24.46
N TYR A 85 -3.96 -3.14 -23.92
CA TYR A 85 -3.85 -2.63 -22.55
C TYR A 85 -2.87 -1.46 -22.45
N LYS A 86 -3.06 -0.65 -21.39
CA LYS A 86 -2.17 0.45 -21.06
C LYS A 86 -1.94 0.54 -19.56
N MET A 87 -0.69 0.61 -19.16
CA MET A 87 -0.25 0.80 -17.79
C MET A 87 0.75 1.94 -17.74
N ARG A 88 1.11 2.38 -16.54
CA ARG A 88 1.93 3.57 -16.27
C ARG A 88 3.14 3.73 -17.17
N PHE A 89 3.73 2.64 -17.62
CA PHE A 89 4.95 2.64 -18.41
C PHE A 89 4.92 1.62 -19.54
N GLU A 90 3.74 1.23 -19.96
CA GLU A 90 3.57 0.21 -20.98
C GLU A 90 2.27 0.49 -21.73
N ASP A 91 2.38 0.76 -23.03
CA ASP A 91 1.24 0.94 -23.93
C ASP A 91 1.30 -0.15 -25.01
N VAL A 92 0.38 -1.12 -24.91
CA VAL A 92 0.23 -2.21 -25.85
C VAL A 92 -1.17 -2.14 -26.47
N THR A 93 -1.41 -1.05 -27.21
CA THR A 93 -2.64 -0.80 -27.96
C THR A 93 -2.33 -0.67 -29.43
N ALA A 94 -3.34 -0.90 -30.27
CA ALA A 94 -3.27 -0.75 -31.72
C ALA A 94 -4.35 0.26 -32.18
N PRO A 95 -4.25 0.82 -33.40
CA PRO A 95 -5.27 1.74 -33.94
C PRO A 95 -6.67 1.15 -33.95
N ASN A 96 -6.81 -0.16 -34.12
CA ASN A 96 -8.08 -0.91 -34.14
C ASN A 96 -8.49 -1.46 -32.76
N THR A 97 -7.82 -1.05 -31.67
CA THR A 97 -8.19 -1.50 -30.32
C THR A 97 -9.57 -0.99 -29.96
N ALA A 98 -10.50 -1.93 -29.78
CA ALA A 98 -11.90 -1.71 -29.42
C ALA A 98 -12.11 -1.88 -27.90
N ILE A 99 -11.43 -2.84 -27.29
CA ILE A 99 -11.44 -3.09 -25.83
C ILE A 99 -10.08 -2.69 -25.27
N LYS A 100 -10.05 -1.67 -24.43
CA LYS A 100 -8.83 -1.17 -23.81
C LYS A 100 -8.87 -1.36 -22.30
N ILE A 101 -7.99 -2.21 -21.80
CA ILE A 101 -7.82 -2.44 -20.36
C ILE A 101 -6.70 -1.54 -19.84
N MET A 102 -6.92 -0.83 -18.76
CA MET A 102 -5.97 0.13 -18.24
C MET A 102 -5.96 0.17 -16.71
N THR A 103 -4.87 0.63 -16.13
CA THR A 103 -4.87 0.95 -14.70
C THR A 103 -5.61 2.26 -14.43
N ASP A 104 -6.16 2.42 -13.23
CA ASP A 104 -6.91 3.62 -12.82
C ASP A 104 -6.15 4.92 -13.12
N GLY A 105 -4.86 4.96 -12.80
CA GLY A 105 -4.01 6.13 -13.05
C GLY A 105 -3.88 6.50 -14.54
N ILE A 106 -4.03 5.54 -15.45
CA ILE A 106 -4.01 5.80 -16.91
C ILE A 106 -5.28 6.49 -17.36
N LEU A 107 -6.45 6.08 -16.85
CA LEU A 107 -7.70 6.77 -17.17
C LEU A 107 -7.64 8.23 -16.73
N LEU A 108 -7.11 8.51 -15.53
CA LEU A 108 -6.88 9.89 -15.07
C LEU A 108 -5.94 10.67 -15.99
N GLN A 109 -4.91 10.01 -16.51
CA GLN A 109 -3.98 10.63 -17.44
C GLN A 109 -4.63 10.93 -18.81
N GLU A 110 -5.52 10.07 -19.30
CA GLU A 110 -6.26 10.31 -20.54
C GLU A 110 -7.27 11.43 -20.39
N MET A 111 -7.95 11.53 -19.24
CA MET A 111 -8.88 12.63 -18.94
C MET A 111 -8.20 14.00 -18.88
N LYS A 112 -6.88 14.07 -18.70
CA LYS A 112 -6.11 15.31 -18.82
C LYS A 112 -6.19 15.87 -20.24
N PHE A 113 -6.04 15.03 -21.26
CA PHE A 113 -6.02 15.44 -22.68
C PHE A 113 -7.40 15.45 -23.29
N ASP A 114 -8.29 14.58 -22.79
CA ASP A 114 -9.68 14.46 -23.22
C ASP A 114 -10.60 14.35 -21.98
N PRO A 115 -10.96 15.48 -21.35
CA PRO A 115 -11.77 15.50 -20.13
C PRO A 115 -13.16 14.87 -20.30
N TYR A 116 -13.64 14.78 -21.53
CA TYR A 116 -14.94 14.20 -21.85
C TYR A 116 -14.86 12.77 -22.38
N LEU A 117 -13.66 12.18 -22.46
CA LEU A 117 -13.45 10.80 -22.95
C LEU A 117 -14.10 10.55 -24.31
N SER A 118 -13.91 11.47 -25.25
CA SER A 118 -14.59 11.48 -26.57
C SER A 118 -14.30 10.22 -27.39
N SER A 119 -13.16 9.58 -27.18
CA SER A 119 -12.77 8.32 -27.83
C SER A 119 -13.42 7.06 -27.22
N TYR A 120 -14.21 7.22 -26.16
CA TYR A 120 -14.86 6.11 -25.46
C TYR A 120 -16.39 6.23 -25.55
N SER A 121 -17.07 5.11 -25.78
CA SER A 121 -18.53 4.97 -25.66
C SER A 121 -18.94 4.53 -24.26
N ILE A 122 -18.08 3.75 -23.60
CA ILE A 122 -18.36 3.20 -22.27
C ILE A 122 -17.07 3.03 -21.46
N ILE A 123 -17.15 3.34 -20.17
CA ILE A 123 -16.12 3.03 -19.19
C ILE A 123 -16.69 2.07 -18.15
N MET A 124 -15.98 0.98 -17.94
CA MET A 124 -16.21 0.04 -16.83
C MET A 124 -15.17 0.29 -15.76
N VAL A 125 -15.60 0.75 -14.58
CA VAL A 125 -14.75 0.85 -13.38
C VAL A 125 -14.84 -0.47 -12.64
N ASP A 126 -13.83 -1.33 -12.81
CA ASP A 126 -13.85 -2.65 -12.17
C ASP A 126 -13.24 -2.64 -10.77
N GLU A 127 -13.64 -3.61 -9.94
CA GLU A 127 -13.26 -3.73 -8.54
C GLU A 127 -13.51 -2.44 -7.72
N ALA A 128 -14.56 -1.68 -8.06
CA ALA A 128 -14.88 -0.39 -7.45
C ALA A 128 -15.01 -0.46 -5.91
N HIS A 129 -15.33 -1.63 -5.37
CA HIS A 129 -15.41 -1.87 -3.93
C HIS A 129 -14.07 -1.79 -3.20
N GLU A 130 -12.93 -1.79 -3.89
CA GLU A 130 -11.61 -1.54 -3.28
C GLU A 130 -11.49 -0.11 -2.74
N ARG A 131 -12.32 0.82 -3.27
CA ARG A 131 -12.40 2.21 -2.83
C ARG A 131 -11.01 2.85 -2.71
N SER A 132 -10.14 2.59 -3.73
CA SER A 132 -8.87 3.29 -3.84
C SER A 132 -9.10 4.78 -4.08
N LEU A 133 -8.10 5.60 -3.73
CA LEU A 133 -8.16 7.04 -3.94
C LEU A 133 -8.40 7.41 -5.40
N ASN A 134 -7.77 6.69 -6.33
CA ASN A 134 -7.95 6.89 -7.76
C ASN A 134 -9.36 6.51 -8.22
N ILE A 135 -9.93 5.40 -7.72
CA ILE A 135 -11.31 5.00 -8.05
C ILE A 135 -12.30 6.08 -7.60
N ASP A 136 -12.20 6.56 -6.36
CA ASP A 136 -13.09 7.60 -5.85
C ASP A 136 -12.97 8.90 -6.65
N PHE A 137 -11.77 9.26 -7.10
CA PHE A 137 -11.54 10.43 -7.95
C PHE A 137 -12.11 10.24 -9.37
N ILE A 138 -11.87 9.08 -9.99
CA ILE A 138 -12.42 8.71 -11.30
C ILE A 138 -13.94 8.79 -11.29
N LEU A 139 -14.60 8.21 -10.28
CA LEU A 139 -16.06 8.25 -10.18
C LEU A 139 -16.60 9.68 -10.15
N GLY A 140 -15.93 10.59 -9.42
CA GLY A 140 -16.27 12.00 -9.39
C GLY A 140 -16.08 12.71 -10.74
N LEU A 141 -15.04 12.36 -11.49
CA LEU A 141 -14.83 12.90 -12.84
C LEU A 141 -15.82 12.32 -13.86
N LEU A 142 -16.08 11.01 -13.81
CA LEU A 142 -17.04 10.35 -14.69
C LEU A 142 -18.46 10.88 -14.49
N LYS A 143 -18.83 11.29 -13.27
CA LYS A 143 -20.11 11.94 -12.99
C LYS A 143 -20.25 13.25 -13.78
N LYS A 144 -19.18 14.05 -13.88
CA LYS A 144 -19.19 15.26 -14.72
C LYS A 144 -19.26 14.94 -16.22
N VAL A 145 -18.70 13.81 -16.66
CA VAL A 145 -18.79 13.40 -18.07
C VAL A 145 -20.22 13.09 -18.46
N ILE A 146 -20.96 12.33 -17.65
CA ILE A 146 -22.37 11.99 -17.94
C ILE A 146 -23.30 13.18 -17.87
N ASP A 147 -23.00 14.21 -17.09
CA ASP A 147 -23.76 15.47 -17.07
C ASP A 147 -23.67 16.22 -18.41
N THR A 148 -22.65 15.92 -19.22
CA THR A 148 -22.36 16.61 -20.49
C THR A 148 -22.63 15.73 -21.71
N ARG A 149 -22.39 14.39 -21.59
CA ARG A 149 -22.48 13.42 -22.69
C ARG A 149 -23.62 12.44 -22.48
N ASN A 150 -24.71 12.57 -23.27
CA ASN A 150 -25.84 11.65 -23.22
C ASN A 150 -25.58 10.28 -23.88
N ASP A 151 -24.59 10.22 -24.78
CA ASP A 151 -24.14 9.02 -25.52
C ASP A 151 -23.22 8.12 -24.71
N PHE A 152 -22.66 8.61 -23.63
CA PHE A 152 -21.66 7.93 -22.82
C PHE A 152 -22.30 7.04 -21.73
N ARG A 153 -21.68 5.89 -21.45
CA ARG A 153 -22.15 4.93 -20.45
C ARG A 153 -21.09 4.61 -19.42
N ILE A 154 -21.52 4.30 -18.21
CA ILE A 154 -20.64 3.87 -17.10
C ILE A 154 -21.16 2.57 -16.53
N ILE A 155 -20.26 1.61 -16.31
CA ILE A 155 -20.52 0.43 -15.51
C ILE A 155 -19.64 0.48 -14.28
N VAL A 156 -20.23 0.49 -13.09
CA VAL A 156 -19.52 0.30 -11.83
C VAL A 156 -19.59 -1.18 -11.46
N SER A 157 -18.47 -1.87 -11.57
CA SER A 157 -18.37 -3.30 -11.27
C SER A 157 -17.85 -3.50 -9.84
N SER A 158 -18.64 -4.19 -9.02
CA SER A 158 -18.35 -4.39 -7.60
C SER A 158 -18.51 -5.85 -7.21
N ALA A 159 -17.72 -6.34 -6.24
CA ALA A 159 -18.07 -7.55 -5.51
C ALA A 159 -19.28 -7.27 -4.60
N THR A 160 -19.85 -8.31 -3.99
CA THR A 160 -21.10 -8.30 -3.19
C THR A 160 -21.09 -7.38 -1.95
N ILE A 161 -20.50 -6.19 -2.04
CA ILE A 161 -20.31 -5.30 -0.92
C ILE A 161 -20.56 -3.87 -1.35
N ASN A 162 -21.61 -3.25 -0.80
CA ASN A 162 -21.83 -1.81 -0.86
C ASN A 162 -22.22 -1.25 -2.25
N ALA A 163 -22.93 -2.03 -3.07
CA ALA A 163 -23.43 -1.59 -4.38
C ALA A 163 -24.39 -0.39 -4.26
N GLU A 164 -25.12 -0.32 -3.15
CA GLU A 164 -26.06 0.75 -2.82
C GLU A 164 -25.38 2.13 -2.79
N VAL A 165 -24.17 2.24 -2.23
CA VAL A 165 -23.44 3.51 -2.17
C VAL A 165 -23.13 4.06 -3.56
N PHE A 166 -22.80 3.20 -4.51
CA PHE A 166 -22.58 3.61 -5.90
C PHE A 166 -23.87 3.99 -6.60
N SER A 167 -24.96 3.24 -6.35
CA SER A 167 -26.29 3.54 -6.88
C SER A 167 -26.77 4.92 -6.39
N GLU A 168 -26.75 5.16 -5.08
CA GLU A 168 -27.12 6.45 -4.47
C GLU A 168 -26.24 7.59 -5.01
N TYR A 169 -24.95 7.37 -5.15
CA TYR A 169 -24.01 8.37 -5.65
C TYR A 169 -24.33 8.81 -7.09
N PHE A 170 -24.78 7.90 -7.95
CA PHE A 170 -25.20 8.18 -9.32
C PHE A 170 -26.72 8.40 -9.48
N GLY A 171 -27.43 8.83 -8.43
CA GLY A 171 -28.84 9.21 -8.47
C GLY A 171 -29.79 8.01 -8.58
N GLU A 172 -29.60 7.00 -7.73
CA GLU A 172 -30.41 5.77 -7.67
C GLU A 172 -30.33 4.94 -8.96
N CYS A 173 -29.15 4.87 -9.57
CA CYS A 173 -28.96 4.07 -10.79
C CYS A 173 -29.20 2.57 -10.51
N PRO A 174 -29.67 1.79 -11.51
CA PRO A 174 -30.04 0.41 -11.29
C PRO A 174 -28.86 -0.48 -10.91
N ILE A 175 -29.10 -1.38 -9.96
CA ILE A 175 -28.16 -2.43 -9.55
C ILE A 175 -28.57 -3.75 -10.20
N VAL A 176 -27.70 -4.31 -11.03
CA VAL A 176 -27.85 -5.65 -11.58
C VAL A 176 -27.10 -6.63 -10.72
N ARG A 177 -27.82 -7.38 -9.90
CA ARG A 177 -27.24 -8.42 -9.03
C ARG A 177 -27.13 -9.73 -9.78
N ILE A 178 -25.94 -10.32 -9.73
CA ILE A 178 -25.61 -11.61 -10.33
C ILE A 178 -25.39 -12.60 -9.19
N ASP A 179 -26.31 -13.53 -9.06
CA ASP A 179 -26.21 -14.60 -8.11
C ASP A 179 -25.29 -15.69 -8.68
N ALA A 180 -24.15 -15.92 -8.05
CA ALA A 180 -23.30 -17.06 -8.35
C ALA A 180 -23.46 -18.07 -7.21
N PRO A 181 -23.81 -19.31 -7.51
CA PRO A 181 -23.91 -20.34 -6.47
C PRO A 181 -22.53 -20.55 -5.84
N MET A 182 -22.43 -20.29 -4.55
CA MET A 182 -21.26 -20.61 -3.75
C MET A 182 -21.58 -21.83 -2.92
N PHE A 183 -20.60 -22.71 -2.77
CA PHE A 183 -20.73 -23.83 -1.85
C PHE A 183 -20.80 -23.33 -0.40
N PRO A 184 -21.51 -24.04 0.48
CA PRO A 184 -21.61 -23.67 1.89
C PRO A 184 -20.25 -23.71 2.56
N VAL A 185 -19.96 -22.69 3.38
CA VAL A 185 -18.73 -22.61 4.18
C VAL A 185 -19.12 -22.56 5.66
N GLN A 186 -18.74 -23.58 6.40
CA GLN A 186 -18.90 -23.61 7.84
C GLN A 186 -17.94 -22.63 8.50
N ILE A 187 -18.42 -21.83 9.47
CA ILE A 187 -17.58 -20.91 10.23
C ILE A 187 -17.33 -21.48 11.61
N ARG A 188 -16.07 -21.54 12.03
CA ARG A 188 -15.66 -21.90 13.40
C ARG A 188 -14.87 -20.74 14.02
N TYR A 189 -15.39 -20.19 15.13
CA TYR A 189 -14.68 -19.20 15.91
C TYR A 189 -13.78 -19.94 16.91
N ASP A 190 -12.47 -19.81 16.71
CA ASP A 190 -11.46 -20.54 17.48
C ASP A 190 -10.38 -19.53 17.96
N ALA A 191 -10.81 -18.60 18.83
CA ALA A 191 -10.00 -17.49 19.30
C ALA A 191 -8.69 -17.92 19.97
N ILE A 192 -7.62 -17.20 19.70
CA ILE A 192 -6.36 -17.32 20.42
C ILE A 192 -6.58 -16.81 21.84
N ARG A 193 -6.30 -17.65 22.85
CA ARG A 193 -6.42 -17.25 24.26
C ARG A 193 -5.28 -16.27 24.60
N PRO A 194 -5.58 -15.12 25.22
CA PRO A 194 -4.54 -14.22 25.69
C PRO A 194 -3.63 -14.92 26.71
N ALA A 195 -2.35 -14.63 26.68
CA ALA A 195 -1.36 -15.21 27.59
C ALA A 195 -1.70 -15.00 29.09
N SER A 196 -2.48 -13.96 29.42
CA SER A 196 -2.99 -13.68 30.77
C SER A 196 -3.90 -14.77 31.34
N ASP A 197 -4.59 -15.54 30.49
CA ASP A 197 -5.54 -16.57 30.93
C ASP A 197 -4.89 -17.95 31.14
N ILE A 198 -3.63 -18.12 30.73
CA ILE A 198 -2.89 -19.38 30.85
C ILE A 198 -2.13 -19.45 32.18
N GLY A 199 -1.96 -18.33 32.84
CA GLY A 199 -1.11 -18.18 34.05
C GLY A 199 -1.66 -18.74 35.35
N SER A 200 -2.87 -19.33 35.43
CA SER A 200 -3.46 -19.70 36.73
C SER A 200 -3.59 -21.20 37.03
N LYS A 201 -3.08 -22.12 36.18
CA LYS A 201 -3.32 -23.58 36.42
C LYS A 201 -2.16 -24.57 36.29
N TYR A 202 -0.92 -24.13 36.13
CA TYR A 202 0.24 -25.01 36.20
C TYR A 202 1.35 -24.42 37.09
N ILE A 203 1.13 -24.44 38.40
CA ILE A 203 2.21 -24.41 39.39
C ILE A 203 2.54 -25.87 39.69
N SER A 204 3.51 -26.45 38.98
CA SER A 204 4.16 -27.66 39.44
C SER A 204 5.31 -27.25 40.36
N SER A 205 5.24 -27.69 41.59
CA SER A 205 6.22 -27.50 42.65
C SER A 205 7.53 -28.23 42.32
N THR A 206 8.50 -27.54 41.70
CA THR A 206 9.92 -27.86 41.82
C THR A 206 10.70 -26.56 41.83
N LYS A 207 11.41 -26.34 42.94
CA LYS A 207 12.36 -25.23 43.13
C LYS A 207 13.52 -25.44 42.17
N GLU A 208 13.62 -24.62 41.14
CA GLU A 208 14.83 -24.17 40.46
C GLU A 208 14.44 -23.34 39.25
N SER A 209 14.86 -22.05 39.26
CA SER A 209 14.75 -21.06 38.18
C SER A 209 13.36 -20.75 37.59
N GLU A 210 12.68 -19.77 38.17
CA GLU A 210 11.55 -19.05 37.54
C GLU A 210 12.06 -18.19 36.37
N GLU A 211 12.26 -18.77 35.20
CA GLU A 211 12.16 -18.05 33.95
C GLU A 211 10.69 -18.10 33.52
N ILE A 212 9.95 -17.04 33.82
CA ILE A 212 8.60 -16.83 33.26
C ILE A 212 8.80 -16.51 31.78
N TYR A 213 8.72 -17.53 30.92
CA TYR A 213 8.61 -17.36 29.49
C TYR A 213 7.25 -16.70 29.17
N PHE A 214 7.21 -15.38 28.98
CA PHE A 214 6.12 -14.72 28.28
C PHE A 214 6.16 -15.21 26.83
N ARG A 215 5.30 -16.18 26.48
CA ARG A 215 5.07 -16.53 25.08
C ARG A 215 4.61 -15.28 24.33
N SER A 216 5.25 -14.96 23.23
CA SER A 216 4.82 -13.87 22.37
C SER A 216 3.43 -14.19 21.80
N SER A 217 2.65 -13.15 21.49
CA SER A 217 1.35 -13.34 20.82
C SER A 217 1.47 -14.10 19.50
N ASP A 218 2.63 -13.98 18.84
CA ASP A 218 2.93 -14.62 17.56
C ASP A 218 3.15 -16.12 17.72
N GLU A 219 3.82 -16.58 18.79
CA GLU A 219 3.98 -18.01 19.06
C GLU A 219 2.63 -18.72 19.29
N ALA A 220 1.72 -18.10 20.04
CA ALA A 220 0.39 -18.63 20.25
C ALA A 220 -0.43 -18.73 18.95
N LEU A 221 -0.22 -17.78 18.03
CA LEU A 221 -0.83 -17.80 16.70
C LEU A 221 -0.35 -19.01 15.89
N TYR A 222 0.97 -19.25 15.83
CA TYR A 222 1.53 -20.36 15.05
C TYR A 222 1.17 -21.73 15.63
N GLU A 223 1.19 -21.89 16.95
CA GLU A 223 0.71 -23.10 17.61
C GLU A 223 -0.77 -23.40 17.27
N LYS A 224 -1.59 -22.34 17.24
CA LYS A 224 -3.01 -22.48 16.88
C LYS A 224 -3.20 -22.91 15.43
N ILE A 225 -2.45 -22.31 14.50
CA ILE A 225 -2.45 -22.71 13.09
C ILE A 225 -2.03 -24.18 12.95
N LEU A 226 -0.94 -24.60 13.59
CA LEU A 226 -0.48 -25.98 13.59
C LEU A 226 -1.54 -26.94 14.12
N SER A 227 -2.21 -26.60 15.21
CA SER A 227 -3.30 -27.42 15.79
C SER A 227 -4.47 -27.60 14.82
N ILE A 228 -4.81 -26.57 14.04
CA ILE A 228 -5.87 -26.68 13.02
C ILE A 228 -5.42 -27.57 11.87
N ILE A 229 -4.19 -27.38 11.37
CA ILE A 229 -3.61 -28.22 10.30
C ILE A 229 -3.55 -29.68 10.74
N ASP A 230 -3.14 -29.96 11.98
CA ASP A 230 -3.11 -31.30 12.55
C ASP A 230 -4.51 -31.97 12.50
N ARG A 231 -5.55 -31.25 12.89
CA ARG A 231 -6.94 -31.74 12.80
C ARG A 231 -7.40 -32.01 11.36
N VAL A 232 -7.03 -31.09 10.43
CA VAL A 232 -7.35 -31.24 9.00
C VAL A 232 -6.68 -32.49 8.43
N LEU A 233 -5.39 -32.70 8.70
CA LEU A 233 -4.62 -33.85 8.19
C LEU A 233 -5.06 -35.16 8.78
N ARG A 234 -5.62 -35.18 10.00
CA ARG A 234 -6.21 -36.38 10.62
C ARG A 234 -7.63 -36.68 10.17
N GLY A 235 -8.22 -35.84 9.34
CA GLY A 235 -9.62 -35.97 8.94
C GLY A 235 -10.63 -35.72 10.08
N GLU A 236 -10.21 -35.00 11.12
CA GLU A 236 -11.04 -34.63 12.28
C GLU A 236 -11.86 -33.35 12.03
N THR A 237 -12.15 -33.03 10.77
CA THR A 237 -12.90 -31.84 10.35
C THR A 237 -14.06 -32.24 9.45
N ASP A 238 -15.15 -31.46 9.49
CA ASP A 238 -16.32 -31.70 8.64
C ASP A 238 -16.10 -31.25 7.19
N ALA A 239 -14.90 -30.73 6.87
CA ALA A 239 -14.55 -30.33 5.51
C ALA A 239 -14.00 -31.50 4.70
N GLU A 240 -14.35 -31.54 3.41
CA GLU A 240 -13.69 -32.46 2.49
C GLU A 240 -12.19 -32.11 2.40
N PRO A 241 -11.33 -33.15 2.23
CA PRO A 241 -9.89 -32.94 2.06
C PRO A 241 -9.59 -32.00 0.89
N GLY A 242 -8.77 -31.00 1.12
CA GLY A 242 -8.36 -30.04 0.11
C GLY A 242 -7.30 -29.08 0.60
N ASP A 243 -6.97 -28.09 -0.22
CA ASP A 243 -5.92 -27.13 0.08
C ASP A 243 -6.33 -26.12 1.16
N ILE A 244 -5.32 -25.56 1.82
CA ILE A 244 -5.48 -24.66 2.96
C ILE A 244 -5.01 -23.25 2.55
N LEU A 245 -5.78 -22.21 2.91
CA LEU A 245 -5.39 -20.82 2.76
C LEU A 245 -5.35 -20.13 4.13
N ILE A 246 -4.19 -19.59 4.50
CA ILE A 246 -3.96 -18.91 5.77
C ILE A 246 -3.79 -17.42 5.53
N PHE A 247 -4.59 -16.59 6.19
CA PHE A 247 -4.47 -15.14 6.13
C PHE A 247 -3.71 -14.59 7.33
N LEU A 248 -2.56 -13.93 7.05
CA LEU A 248 -1.70 -13.30 8.04
C LEU A 248 -1.45 -11.81 7.71
N PRO A 249 -1.12 -10.97 8.71
CA PRO A 249 -1.06 -9.52 8.51
C PRO A 249 0.12 -9.02 7.68
N GLY A 250 1.21 -9.79 7.53
CA GLY A 250 2.38 -9.29 6.83
C GLY A 250 3.47 -10.31 6.55
N GLU A 251 4.46 -9.88 5.77
CA GLU A 251 5.58 -10.71 5.29
C GLU A 251 6.35 -11.41 6.42
N LYS A 252 6.67 -10.67 7.50
CA LYS A 252 7.38 -11.24 8.65
C LYS A 252 6.63 -12.43 9.23
N THR A 253 5.35 -12.23 9.56
CA THR A 253 4.49 -13.25 10.15
C THR A 253 4.30 -14.45 9.19
N ILE A 254 4.26 -14.20 7.87
CA ILE A 254 4.20 -15.27 6.86
C ILE A 254 5.48 -16.10 6.87
N LYS A 255 6.66 -15.46 6.88
CA LYS A 255 7.96 -16.18 6.89
C LYS A 255 8.15 -17.01 8.17
N GLU A 256 7.78 -16.46 9.32
CA GLU A 256 7.84 -17.17 10.59
C GLU A 256 6.86 -18.35 10.62
N CYS A 257 5.62 -18.18 10.16
CA CYS A 257 4.65 -19.25 10.01
C CYS A 257 5.16 -20.34 9.06
N LEU A 258 5.72 -19.97 7.92
CA LEU A 258 6.33 -20.90 6.96
C LEU A 258 7.42 -21.73 7.62
N GLN A 259 8.33 -21.11 8.37
CA GLN A 259 9.40 -21.81 9.07
C GLN A 259 8.85 -22.80 10.09
N VAL A 260 7.82 -22.41 10.86
CA VAL A 260 7.15 -23.30 11.84
C VAL A 260 6.52 -24.50 11.13
N LEU A 261 5.84 -24.32 10.00
CA LEU A 261 5.24 -25.41 9.24
C LEU A 261 6.29 -26.36 8.64
N MET A 262 7.37 -25.82 8.09
CA MET A 262 8.46 -26.60 7.48
C MET A 262 9.29 -27.38 8.49
N THR A 263 9.28 -26.98 9.77
CA THR A 263 9.95 -27.72 10.86
C THR A 263 9.01 -28.64 11.64
N SER A 264 7.71 -28.61 11.30
CA SER A 264 6.70 -29.46 11.96
C SER A 264 6.78 -30.93 11.52
N ARG A 265 6.18 -31.81 12.30
CA ARG A 265 6.04 -33.26 11.96
C ARG A 265 5.31 -33.50 10.64
N TRP A 266 4.56 -32.53 10.15
CA TRP A 266 3.76 -32.61 8.93
C TRP A 266 4.48 -32.05 7.67
N ALA A 267 5.70 -31.54 7.81
CA ALA A 267 6.45 -30.89 6.72
C ALA A 267 6.52 -31.72 5.43
N SER A 268 6.63 -33.06 5.55
CA SER A 268 6.67 -33.97 4.39
C SER A 268 5.35 -34.07 3.62
N GLN A 269 4.21 -33.75 4.26
CA GLN A 269 2.86 -33.82 3.68
C GLN A 269 2.34 -32.45 3.22
N LEU A 270 3.08 -31.37 3.48
CA LEU A 270 2.70 -30.02 3.13
C LEU A 270 3.53 -29.50 1.95
N ASP A 271 2.87 -28.75 1.07
CA ASP A 271 3.49 -27.88 0.08
C ASP A 271 3.16 -26.43 0.44
N CYS A 272 4.06 -25.81 1.20
CA CYS A 272 3.85 -24.47 1.76
C CYS A 272 4.30 -23.39 0.77
N ILE A 273 3.38 -22.51 0.38
CA ILE A 273 3.60 -21.45 -0.60
C ILE A 273 3.27 -20.09 0.04
N PRO A 274 4.25 -19.19 0.22
CA PRO A 274 3.98 -17.82 0.65
C PRO A 274 3.34 -16.99 -0.48
N LEU A 275 2.45 -16.05 -0.13
CA LEU A 275 1.82 -15.15 -1.10
C LEU A 275 1.67 -13.74 -0.53
N TYR A 276 2.52 -12.82 -0.97
CA TYR A 276 2.47 -11.39 -0.65
C TYR A 276 3.01 -10.54 -1.80
N ALA A 277 2.68 -9.24 -1.82
CA ALA A 277 2.90 -8.37 -2.96
C ALA A 277 4.37 -8.20 -3.42
N ARG A 278 5.34 -8.42 -2.52
CA ARG A 278 6.78 -8.27 -2.83
C ARG A 278 7.40 -9.49 -3.51
N LEU A 279 6.69 -10.61 -3.59
CA LEU A 279 7.18 -11.81 -4.28
C LEU A 279 7.28 -11.58 -5.79
N GLY A 280 8.21 -12.28 -6.44
CA GLY A 280 8.34 -12.33 -7.88
C GLY A 280 7.09 -12.89 -8.58
N LYS A 281 6.95 -12.62 -9.88
CA LYS A 281 5.82 -13.14 -10.67
C LYS A 281 5.75 -14.67 -10.61
N ASP A 282 6.86 -15.33 -10.85
CA ASP A 282 6.96 -16.79 -10.86
C ASP A 282 6.63 -17.39 -9.49
N GLU A 283 7.08 -16.73 -8.40
CA GLU A 283 6.75 -17.15 -7.03
C GLU A 283 5.25 -16.96 -6.72
N GLN A 284 4.64 -15.88 -7.22
CA GLN A 284 3.20 -15.67 -7.07
C GLN A 284 2.38 -16.65 -7.92
N GLU A 285 2.87 -17.01 -9.11
CA GLU A 285 2.20 -17.95 -10.00
C GLU A 285 2.21 -19.39 -9.47
N ARG A 286 3.16 -19.76 -8.61
CA ARG A 286 3.19 -21.09 -7.95
C ARG A 286 1.89 -21.44 -7.23
N VAL A 287 1.12 -20.48 -6.74
CA VAL A 287 -0.15 -20.76 -6.06
C VAL A 287 -1.21 -21.39 -6.98
N PHE A 288 -1.05 -21.24 -8.31
CA PHE A 288 -1.93 -21.83 -9.32
C PHE A 288 -1.53 -23.26 -9.68
N GLU A 289 -0.32 -23.67 -9.35
CA GLU A 289 0.16 -25.02 -9.64
C GLU A 289 -0.52 -26.05 -8.71
N SER A 290 -0.68 -27.26 -9.21
CA SER A 290 -1.14 -28.38 -8.37
C SER A 290 -0.03 -28.82 -7.42
N PRO A 291 -0.37 -29.17 -6.16
CA PRO A 291 0.65 -29.67 -5.24
C PRO A 291 1.26 -30.99 -5.73
N PRO A 292 2.50 -31.30 -5.34
CA PRO A 292 3.11 -32.59 -5.61
C PRO A 292 2.23 -33.76 -5.09
N PRO A 293 2.25 -34.94 -5.75
CA PRO A 293 1.45 -36.09 -5.33
C PRO A 293 1.66 -36.43 -3.85
N GLY A 294 0.57 -36.59 -3.12
CA GLY A 294 0.58 -36.91 -1.69
C GLY A 294 0.81 -35.74 -0.74
N LYS A 295 0.89 -34.51 -1.27
CA LYS A 295 0.96 -33.31 -0.46
C LYS A 295 -0.31 -32.47 -0.54
N ILE A 296 -0.58 -31.70 0.52
CA ILE A 296 -1.63 -30.69 0.59
C ILE A 296 -0.98 -29.32 0.41
N LYS A 297 -1.51 -28.51 -0.50
CA LYS A 297 -1.06 -27.14 -0.71
C LYS A 297 -1.52 -26.25 0.45
N VAL A 298 -0.58 -25.52 1.05
CA VAL A 298 -0.83 -24.55 2.13
C VAL A 298 -0.36 -23.20 1.67
N VAL A 299 -1.28 -22.35 1.24
CA VAL A 299 -0.97 -20.98 0.85
C VAL A 299 -1.04 -20.07 2.07
N ILE A 300 0.06 -19.36 2.36
CA ILE A 300 0.14 -18.41 3.48
C ILE A 300 0.19 -17.02 2.90
N ALA A 301 -0.88 -16.25 3.05
CA ALA A 301 -1.09 -15.02 2.29
C ALA A 301 -1.41 -13.80 3.16
N THR A 302 -1.09 -12.62 2.61
CA THR A 302 -1.68 -11.36 3.06
C THR A 302 -3.07 -11.17 2.43
N ASN A 303 -3.67 -10.00 2.60
CA ASN A 303 -4.92 -9.62 1.94
C ASN A 303 -4.88 -9.64 0.38
N ILE A 304 -3.73 -9.88 -0.24
CA ILE A 304 -3.63 -10.08 -1.70
C ILE A 304 -4.49 -11.25 -2.17
N ALA A 305 -4.63 -12.30 -1.35
CA ALA A 305 -5.48 -13.44 -1.65
C ALA A 305 -6.97 -13.20 -1.32
N GLU A 306 -7.34 -12.02 -0.82
CA GLU A 306 -8.72 -11.70 -0.42
C GLU A 306 -9.63 -11.44 -1.63
N THR A 307 -9.14 -10.74 -2.65
CA THR A 307 -9.93 -10.35 -3.83
C THR A 307 -9.30 -10.77 -5.16
N SER A 308 -8.01 -10.55 -5.36
CA SER A 308 -7.35 -10.45 -6.67
C SER A 308 -6.87 -11.77 -7.26
N VAL A 309 -6.81 -12.84 -6.47
CA VAL A 309 -6.25 -14.12 -6.90
C VAL A 309 -7.27 -15.23 -6.66
N THR A 310 -7.58 -15.99 -7.72
CA THR A 310 -8.42 -17.20 -7.58
C THR A 310 -7.50 -18.41 -7.48
N ILE A 311 -7.46 -19.01 -6.29
CA ILE A 311 -6.70 -20.24 -6.04
C ILE A 311 -7.71 -21.38 -5.98
N ASP A 312 -7.56 -22.33 -6.89
CA ASP A 312 -8.43 -23.50 -6.95
C ASP A 312 -8.02 -24.52 -5.88
N GLY A 313 -8.99 -25.34 -5.45
CA GLY A 313 -8.76 -26.44 -4.51
C GLY A 313 -8.85 -26.06 -3.02
N ILE A 314 -8.95 -24.78 -2.67
CA ILE A 314 -9.06 -24.34 -1.28
C ILE A 314 -10.39 -24.79 -0.66
N THR A 315 -10.31 -25.60 0.39
CA THR A 315 -11.47 -26.03 1.21
C THR A 315 -11.37 -25.55 2.65
N VAL A 316 -10.17 -25.19 3.10
CA VAL A 316 -9.94 -24.72 4.47
C VAL A 316 -9.35 -23.32 4.43
N VAL A 317 -9.97 -22.39 5.15
CA VAL A 317 -9.45 -21.04 5.39
C VAL A 317 -9.14 -20.89 6.86
N ILE A 318 -7.94 -20.36 7.17
CA ILE A 318 -7.55 -19.95 8.53
C ILE A 318 -7.35 -18.44 8.49
N ASP A 319 -8.20 -17.70 9.20
CA ASP A 319 -8.22 -16.23 9.18
C ASP A 319 -7.79 -15.65 10.52
N SER A 320 -6.61 -15.01 10.56
CA SER A 320 -6.15 -14.27 11.74
C SER A 320 -7.04 -13.07 12.09
N GLY A 321 -7.84 -12.60 11.14
CA GLY A 321 -8.68 -11.42 11.31
C GLY A 321 -7.92 -10.09 11.28
N LEU A 322 -6.63 -10.11 10.92
CA LEU A 322 -5.74 -8.96 10.94
C LEU A 322 -5.24 -8.62 9.53
N ALA A 323 -4.92 -7.35 9.32
CA ALA A 323 -4.19 -6.86 8.16
C ALA A 323 -3.32 -5.67 8.54
N LYS A 324 -2.23 -5.45 7.82
CA LYS A 324 -1.46 -4.21 7.90
C LYS A 324 -2.04 -3.18 6.94
N ILE A 325 -2.42 -2.03 7.48
CA ILE A 325 -3.03 -0.93 6.74
C ILE A 325 -2.12 0.28 6.85
N ASN A 326 -1.91 0.96 5.73
CA ASN A 326 -1.16 2.20 5.70
C ASN A 326 -2.04 3.37 6.15
N TYR A 327 -1.54 4.14 7.11
CA TYR A 327 -2.13 5.39 7.59
C TYR A 327 -1.14 6.52 7.40
N TYR A 328 -1.59 7.60 6.81
CA TYR A 328 -0.84 8.83 6.62
C TYR A 328 -1.29 9.89 7.62
N ASN A 329 -0.33 10.53 8.27
CA ASN A 329 -0.60 11.65 9.15
C ASN A 329 -0.33 12.97 8.41
N PRO A 330 -1.37 13.72 8.02
CA PRO A 330 -1.21 14.95 7.24
C PRO A 330 -0.54 16.10 8.01
N LYS A 331 -0.41 16.02 9.33
CA LYS A 331 0.28 17.05 10.13
C LYS A 331 1.80 16.84 10.19
N THR A 332 2.24 15.59 10.15
CA THR A 332 3.67 15.24 10.27
C THR A 332 4.24 14.70 8.96
N PHE A 333 3.43 14.56 7.91
CA PHE A 333 3.77 13.98 6.61
C PHE A 333 4.36 12.56 6.73
N THR A 334 4.00 11.83 7.78
CA THR A 334 4.56 10.51 8.06
C THR A 334 3.57 9.40 7.74
N ALA A 335 4.07 8.33 7.13
CA ALA A 335 3.33 7.10 6.93
C ALA A 335 3.52 6.14 8.12
N SER A 336 2.48 5.38 8.44
CA SER A 336 2.52 4.33 9.46
C SER A 336 1.84 3.08 8.91
N LEU A 337 2.51 1.93 8.99
CA LEU A 337 1.91 0.66 8.66
C LEU A 337 1.43 0.00 9.96
N ILE A 338 0.12 0.04 10.19
CA ILE A 338 -0.49 -0.37 11.44
C ILE A 338 -1.22 -1.70 11.23
N GLU A 339 -0.97 -2.65 12.13
CA GLU A 339 -1.74 -3.89 12.18
C GLU A 339 -3.08 -3.62 12.86
N THR A 340 -4.16 -3.94 12.16
CA THR A 340 -5.53 -3.68 12.63
C THR A 340 -6.46 -4.84 12.31
N PRO A 341 -7.55 -5.02 13.09
CA PRO A 341 -8.64 -5.90 12.72
C PRO A 341 -9.25 -5.49 11.36
N ILE A 342 -9.55 -6.49 10.53
CA ILE A 342 -10.24 -6.28 9.25
C ILE A 342 -11.74 -6.14 9.45
N SER A 343 -12.43 -5.55 8.47
CA SER A 343 -13.89 -5.37 8.47
C SER A 343 -14.66 -6.69 8.36
N LYS A 344 -15.97 -6.66 8.68
CA LYS A 344 -16.88 -7.80 8.47
C LYS A 344 -16.92 -8.25 7.01
N ALA A 345 -16.89 -7.30 6.10
CA ALA A 345 -16.85 -7.54 4.67
C ALA A 345 -15.60 -8.34 4.26
N SER A 346 -14.40 -7.89 4.69
CA SER A 346 -13.15 -8.62 4.45
C SER A 346 -13.15 -10.01 5.09
N CYS A 347 -13.68 -10.16 6.31
CA CYS A 347 -13.84 -11.47 6.94
C CYS A 347 -14.70 -12.43 6.09
N ASN A 348 -15.78 -11.90 5.49
CA ASN A 348 -16.66 -12.69 4.64
C ASN A 348 -16.05 -13.00 3.27
N GLN A 349 -15.25 -12.08 2.69
CA GLN A 349 -14.48 -12.35 1.48
C GLN A 349 -13.45 -13.46 1.70
N ARG A 350 -12.69 -13.41 2.81
CA ARG A 350 -11.74 -14.47 3.20
C ARG A 350 -12.44 -15.80 3.38
N LYS A 351 -13.56 -15.81 4.12
CA LYS A 351 -14.41 -17.02 4.26
C LYS A 351 -14.80 -17.61 2.90
N GLY A 352 -15.24 -16.77 1.97
CA GLY A 352 -15.70 -17.17 0.64
C GLY A 352 -14.65 -17.88 -0.20
N ARG A 353 -13.35 -17.79 0.17
CA ARG A 353 -12.29 -18.51 -0.53
C ARG A 353 -12.36 -20.02 -0.37
N ALA A 354 -12.94 -20.52 0.72
CA ALA A 354 -13.11 -21.95 0.96
C ALA A 354 -14.31 -22.58 0.21
N GLY A 355 -15.26 -21.77 -0.29
CA GLY A 355 -16.50 -22.25 -0.90
C GLY A 355 -16.56 -22.09 -2.43
N ARG A 356 -15.44 -22.03 -3.14
CA ARG A 356 -15.42 -21.80 -4.59
C ARG A 356 -15.67 -23.06 -5.41
N THR A 357 -15.02 -24.15 -5.07
CA THR A 357 -15.04 -25.39 -5.85
C THR A 357 -15.86 -26.49 -5.19
N ARG A 358 -15.99 -26.45 -3.87
CA ARG A 358 -16.72 -27.45 -3.04
C ARG A 358 -17.02 -26.86 -1.65
N PRO A 359 -17.85 -27.54 -0.81
CA PRO A 359 -18.08 -27.12 0.56
C PRO A 359 -16.78 -27.02 1.35
N GLY A 360 -16.68 -26.02 2.23
CA GLY A 360 -15.47 -25.77 2.96
C GLY A 360 -15.69 -25.29 4.39
N ILE A 361 -14.60 -24.99 5.08
CA ILE A 361 -14.60 -24.50 6.45
C ILE A 361 -13.68 -23.30 6.63
N CYS A 362 -14.11 -22.31 7.42
CA CYS A 362 -13.33 -21.13 7.78
C CYS A 362 -13.12 -21.09 9.29
N TYR A 363 -11.87 -21.22 9.74
CA TYR A 363 -11.46 -21.01 11.12
C TYR A 363 -11.11 -19.54 11.33
N ARG A 364 -11.91 -18.84 12.14
CA ARG A 364 -11.67 -17.46 12.56
C ARG A 364 -10.92 -17.47 13.88
N LEU A 365 -9.65 -17.02 13.89
CA LEU A 365 -8.78 -17.01 15.07
C LEU A 365 -9.12 -15.88 16.06
N TYR A 366 -10.34 -15.43 16.05
CA TYR A 366 -10.92 -14.39 16.91
C TYR A 366 -12.33 -14.80 17.35
N SER A 367 -12.88 -14.12 18.37
CA SER A 367 -14.19 -14.48 18.92
C SER A 367 -15.35 -13.94 18.07
N LEU A 368 -16.54 -14.53 18.23
CA LEU A 368 -17.77 -14.00 17.62
C LEU A 368 -18.05 -12.56 18.09
N LYS A 369 -17.82 -12.27 19.37
CA LYS A 369 -18.00 -10.92 19.94
C LYS A 369 -17.07 -9.90 19.28
N ASP A 370 -15.82 -10.29 19.01
CA ASP A 370 -14.89 -9.44 18.25
C ASP A 370 -15.42 -9.21 16.82
N PHE A 371 -15.84 -10.26 16.12
CA PHE A 371 -16.44 -10.12 14.79
C PHE A 371 -17.64 -9.18 14.79
N GLU A 372 -18.53 -9.29 15.76
CA GLU A 372 -19.72 -8.44 15.86
C GLU A 372 -19.38 -6.96 16.13
N SER A 373 -18.28 -6.67 16.78
CA SER A 373 -17.81 -5.31 17.06
C SER A 373 -17.13 -4.63 15.88
N ARG A 374 -16.73 -5.38 14.85
CA ARG A 374 -15.98 -4.87 13.70
C ARG A 374 -16.87 -3.98 12.80
N PRO A 375 -16.29 -2.97 12.12
CA PRO A 375 -17.01 -2.18 11.14
C PRO A 375 -17.50 -3.07 9.99
N LEU A 376 -18.60 -2.68 9.33
CA LEU A 376 -19.15 -3.41 8.19
C LEU A 376 -18.17 -3.45 7.02
N TYR A 377 -17.58 -2.30 6.68
CA TYR A 377 -16.70 -2.11 5.53
C TYR A 377 -15.32 -1.62 5.94
N PRO A 378 -14.26 -1.82 5.13
CA PRO A 378 -12.96 -1.25 5.39
C PRO A 378 -13.01 0.28 5.29
N THR A 379 -12.15 0.98 6.03
CA THR A 379 -11.99 2.43 5.89
C THR A 379 -11.44 2.74 4.50
N GLU A 380 -12.12 3.61 3.78
CA GLU A 380 -11.78 4.03 2.43
C GLU A 380 -10.38 4.68 2.39
N GLU A 381 -9.68 4.53 1.29
CA GLU A 381 -8.31 5.03 1.15
C GLU A 381 -8.25 6.56 1.29
N ILE A 382 -9.23 7.27 0.77
CA ILE A 382 -9.35 8.73 0.84
C ILE A 382 -9.31 9.30 2.28
N ARG A 383 -9.63 8.49 3.28
CA ARG A 383 -9.60 8.89 4.70
C ARG A 383 -8.25 8.65 5.40
N ARG A 384 -7.34 7.89 4.79
CA ARG A 384 -6.13 7.38 5.45
C ARG A 384 -4.84 7.55 4.64
N THR A 385 -4.90 8.17 3.47
CA THR A 385 -3.77 8.34 2.53
C THR A 385 -3.43 9.81 2.33
N ASP A 386 -2.23 10.09 1.80
CA ASP A 386 -1.83 11.41 1.33
C ASP A 386 -2.65 11.80 0.10
N LEU A 387 -3.30 12.96 0.14
CA LEU A 387 -4.11 13.47 -0.96
C LEU A 387 -3.34 14.39 -1.92
N SER A 388 -2.06 14.64 -1.70
CA SER A 388 -1.29 15.61 -2.48
C SER A 388 -1.24 15.28 -3.98
N GLU A 389 -1.15 13.99 -4.34
CA GLU A 389 -1.17 13.57 -5.74
C GLU A 389 -2.52 13.86 -6.40
N VAL A 390 -3.63 13.55 -5.75
CA VAL A 390 -4.97 13.79 -6.28
C VAL A 390 -5.26 15.28 -6.38
N LEU A 391 -4.89 16.08 -5.37
CA LEU A 391 -5.08 17.52 -5.41
C LEU A 391 -4.25 18.18 -6.53
N LEU A 392 -3.03 17.71 -6.77
CA LEU A 392 -2.21 18.17 -7.89
C LEU A 392 -2.89 17.84 -9.24
N ARG A 393 -3.47 16.64 -9.37
CA ARG A 393 -4.23 16.24 -10.57
C ARG A 393 -5.53 17.03 -10.70
N MET A 394 -6.22 17.34 -9.60
CA MET A 394 -7.40 18.21 -9.63
C MET A 394 -7.05 19.61 -10.14
N ALA A 395 -5.98 20.20 -9.64
CA ALA A 395 -5.49 21.50 -10.09
C ALA A 395 -5.09 21.47 -11.58
N GLU A 396 -4.48 20.38 -12.05
CA GLU A 396 -4.16 20.15 -13.48
C GLU A 396 -5.41 20.13 -14.37
N LEU A 397 -6.53 19.62 -13.85
CA LEU A 397 -7.83 19.61 -14.53
C LEU A 397 -8.63 20.93 -14.32
N GLY A 398 -8.02 21.97 -13.75
CA GLY A 398 -8.67 23.24 -13.46
C GLY A 398 -9.64 23.21 -12.29
N ILE A 399 -9.62 22.15 -11.47
CA ILE A 399 -10.46 22.01 -10.28
C ILE A 399 -9.70 22.59 -9.10
N THR A 400 -10.06 23.80 -8.66
CA THR A 400 -9.40 24.52 -7.56
C THR A 400 -10.18 24.45 -6.25
N ASP A 401 -11.47 24.17 -6.30
CA ASP A 401 -12.31 23.94 -5.13
C ASP A 401 -12.24 22.47 -4.68
N PHE A 402 -11.19 22.13 -3.94
CA PHE A 402 -10.91 20.77 -3.51
C PHE A 402 -11.90 20.27 -2.44
N GLU A 403 -12.44 21.19 -1.63
CA GLU A 403 -13.34 20.85 -0.52
C GLU A 403 -14.75 20.48 -0.98
N HIS A 404 -15.20 21.03 -2.12
CA HIS A 404 -16.55 20.80 -2.63
C HIS A 404 -16.59 19.88 -3.86
N PHE A 405 -15.44 19.32 -4.24
CA PHE A 405 -15.44 18.27 -5.27
C PHE A 405 -16.30 17.09 -4.83
N ASP A 406 -17.14 16.59 -5.74
CA ASP A 406 -18.10 15.54 -5.47
C ASP A 406 -17.43 14.16 -5.40
N PHE A 407 -16.66 13.92 -4.33
CA PHE A 407 -16.18 12.58 -4.02
C PHE A 407 -17.32 11.73 -3.45
N ILE A 408 -17.35 10.46 -3.81
CA ILE A 408 -18.32 9.50 -3.24
C ILE A 408 -18.24 9.41 -1.70
N THR A 409 -17.04 9.57 -1.15
CA THR A 409 -16.80 9.79 0.29
C THR A 409 -15.98 11.06 0.46
N LYS A 410 -16.49 12.00 1.23
CA LYS A 410 -15.79 13.26 1.48
C LYS A 410 -14.52 13.02 2.30
N PRO A 411 -13.35 13.49 1.83
CA PRO A 411 -12.12 13.40 2.59
C PRO A 411 -12.18 14.27 3.85
N PRO A 412 -11.42 13.93 4.90
CA PRO A 412 -11.30 14.79 6.08
C PRO A 412 -10.71 16.15 5.71
N LYS A 413 -11.26 17.25 6.26
CA LYS A 413 -10.73 18.61 6.02
C LYS A 413 -9.25 18.76 6.38
N SER A 414 -8.78 18.01 7.40
CA SER A 414 -7.37 17.98 7.79
C SER A 414 -6.47 17.35 6.71
N ALA A 415 -6.97 16.33 6.00
CA ALA A 415 -6.22 15.69 4.92
C ALA A 415 -6.09 16.62 3.69
N ILE A 416 -7.18 17.30 3.30
CA ILE A 416 -7.13 18.32 2.23
C ILE A 416 -6.15 19.43 2.59
N ARG A 417 -6.24 19.97 3.82
CA ARG A 417 -5.34 21.05 4.27
C ARG A 417 -3.88 20.61 4.28
N GLY A 418 -3.58 19.40 4.80
CA GLY A 418 -2.21 18.89 4.79
C GLY A 418 -1.67 18.65 3.38
N ALA A 419 -2.51 18.20 2.44
CA ALA A 419 -2.12 18.04 1.06
C ALA A 419 -1.84 19.39 0.36
N ILE A 420 -2.66 20.42 0.62
CA ILE A 420 -2.41 21.80 0.13
C ILE A 420 -1.09 22.32 0.70
N GLU A 421 -0.85 22.13 2.00
CA GLU A 421 0.40 22.53 2.65
C GLU A 421 1.61 21.83 2.03
N ALA A 422 1.52 20.52 1.80
CA ALA A 422 2.56 19.75 1.12
C ALA A 422 2.85 20.29 -0.29
N LEU A 423 1.81 20.57 -1.08
CA LEU A 423 1.96 21.13 -2.43
C LEU A 423 2.52 22.55 -2.42
N ASN A 424 2.14 23.39 -1.44
CA ASN A 424 2.72 24.72 -1.26
C ASN A 424 4.21 24.66 -0.90
N MET A 425 4.62 23.73 -0.03
CA MET A 425 6.04 23.50 0.28
C MET A 425 6.86 23.09 -0.95
N LEU A 426 6.21 22.48 -1.95
CA LEU A 426 6.81 22.09 -3.23
C LEU A 426 6.69 23.17 -4.32
N ASP A 427 6.17 24.36 -4.02
CA ASP A 427 5.87 25.46 -4.95
C ASP A 427 4.92 25.03 -6.09
N ALA A 428 4.05 24.07 -5.88
CA ALA A 428 3.20 23.52 -6.93
C ALA A 428 1.92 24.32 -7.15
N LEU A 429 1.43 25.05 -6.14
CA LEU A 429 0.16 25.79 -6.21
C LEU A 429 0.35 27.30 -6.01
N ASN A 430 -0.42 28.08 -6.73
CA ASN A 430 -0.65 29.51 -6.50
C ASN A 430 -1.60 29.71 -5.29
N PRO A 431 -1.73 30.93 -4.74
CA PRO A 431 -2.67 31.24 -3.65
C PRO A 431 -4.14 30.91 -3.98
N ASP A 432 -4.54 30.99 -5.25
CA ASP A 432 -5.86 30.62 -5.76
C ASP A 432 -6.02 29.11 -6.02
N ARG A 433 -4.99 28.32 -5.67
CA ARG A 433 -4.90 26.87 -5.88
C ARG A 433 -4.80 26.41 -7.34
N SER A 434 -4.61 27.31 -8.28
CA SER A 434 -4.17 26.95 -9.62
C SER A 434 -2.72 26.46 -9.61
N LEU A 435 -2.30 25.76 -10.67
CA LEU A 435 -0.91 25.33 -10.78
C LEU A 435 0.03 26.52 -10.99
N THR A 436 1.18 26.48 -10.35
CA THR A 436 2.34 27.28 -10.74
C THR A 436 3.00 26.68 -11.98
N HIS A 437 3.92 27.39 -12.62
CA HIS A 437 4.76 26.78 -13.67
C HIS A 437 5.52 25.53 -13.19
N ILE A 438 5.98 25.52 -11.93
CA ILE A 438 6.60 24.34 -11.31
C ILE A 438 5.56 23.20 -11.19
N GLY A 439 4.34 23.50 -10.73
CA GLY A 439 3.25 22.54 -10.64
C GLY A 439 2.89 21.93 -12.01
N GLU A 440 2.82 22.73 -13.06
CA GLU A 440 2.59 22.26 -14.44
C GLU A 440 3.70 21.30 -14.90
N MET A 441 4.97 21.66 -14.67
CA MET A 441 6.09 20.77 -14.98
C MET A 441 6.06 19.47 -14.16
N MET A 442 5.66 19.53 -12.88
CA MET A 442 5.52 18.33 -12.04
C MET A 442 4.46 17.37 -12.58
N CYS A 443 3.39 17.88 -13.17
CA CYS A 443 2.31 17.06 -13.75
C CYS A 443 2.74 16.27 -15.00
N ALA A 444 3.83 16.64 -15.66
CA ALA A 444 4.37 15.88 -16.79
C ALA A 444 4.88 14.49 -16.36
N PHE A 445 5.30 14.34 -15.10
CA PHE A 445 5.87 13.10 -14.58
C PHE A 445 4.79 12.26 -13.90
N PRO A 446 4.64 10.97 -14.25
CA PRO A 446 3.72 10.06 -13.56
C PRO A 446 4.32 9.59 -12.23
N LEU A 447 4.65 10.50 -11.34
CA LEU A 447 5.32 10.29 -10.06
C LEU A 447 4.56 10.97 -8.92
N LEU A 448 4.85 10.57 -7.67
CA LEU A 448 4.39 11.32 -6.51
C LEU A 448 4.90 12.77 -6.57
N PRO A 449 4.17 13.78 -6.11
CA PRO A 449 4.55 15.20 -6.22
C PRO A 449 5.96 15.50 -5.73
N LYS A 450 6.39 14.90 -4.62
CA LYS A 450 7.74 15.05 -4.08
C LYS A 450 8.84 14.57 -5.04
N LEU A 451 8.59 13.50 -5.79
CA LEU A 451 9.55 12.95 -6.75
C LEU A 451 9.56 13.77 -8.06
N SER A 452 8.41 14.20 -8.52
CA SER A 452 8.33 15.13 -9.66
C SER A 452 9.05 16.45 -9.36
N ARG A 453 8.89 16.97 -8.13
CA ARG A 453 9.53 18.24 -7.72
C ARG A 453 11.06 18.20 -7.74
N MET A 454 11.68 17.06 -7.32
CA MET A 454 13.14 16.96 -7.39
C MET A 454 13.66 16.99 -8.84
N ILE A 455 12.93 16.36 -9.77
CA ILE A 455 13.28 16.38 -11.20
C ILE A 455 13.14 17.81 -11.75
N VAL A 456 12.04 18.48 -11.44
CA VAL A 456 11.82 19.88 -11.86
C VAL A 456 12.90 20.80 -11.29
N GLU A 457 13.34 20.61 -10.04
CA GLU A 457 14.45 21.38 -9.47
C GLU A 457 15.75 21.14 -10.23
N ALA A 458 16.06 19.88 -10.59
CA ALA A 458 17.24 19.59 -11.38
C ALA A 458 17.18 20.23 -12.77
N ILE A 459 16.03 20.19 -13.44
CA ILE A 459 15.82 20.85 -14.73
C ILE A 459 16.08 22.34 -14.64
N LEU A 460 15.52 23.02 -13.63
CA LEU A 460 15.52 24.47 -13.52
C LEU A 460 16.84 25.05 -12.99
N LYS A 461 17.48 24.37 -12.02
CA LYS A 461 18.62 24.92 -11.29
C LYS A 461 19.90 24.10 -11.36
N TYR A 462 19.79 22.78 -11.58
CA TYR A 462 20.93 21.88 -11.53
C TYR A 462 20.99 20.92 -12.72
N PRO A 463 20.97 21.42 -13.98
CA PRO A 463 20.87 20.59 -15.17
C PRO A 463 22.02 19.58 -15.31
N GLY A 464 23.20 19.87 -14.73
CA GLY A 464 24.35 18.96 -14.76
C GLY A 464 24.21 17.70 -13.91
N VAL A 465 23.15 17.57 -13.09
CA VAL A 465 22.86 16.36 -12.27
C VAL A 465 21.45 15.81 -12.54
N LEU A 466 20.89 16.14 -13.69
CA LEU A 466 19.53 15.70 -14.02
C LEU A 466 19.46 14.19 -14.15
N SER A 467 20.42 13.55 -14.81
CA SER A 467 20.47 12.08 -14.94
C SER A 467 20.51 11.38 -13.58
N GLU A 468 21.34 11.86 -12.67
CA GLU A 468 21.45 11.35 -11.31
C GLU A 468 20.15 11.54 -10.53
N THR A 469 19.47 12.66 -10.71
CA THR A 469 18.19 12.95 -10.05
C THR A 469 17.07 12.03 -10.59
N LEU A 470 17.07 11.70 -11.88
CA LEU A 470 16.15 10.70 -12.45
C LEU A 470 16.39 9.31 -11.87
N ILE A 471 17.65 8.92 -11.63
CA ILE A 471 17.99 7.67 -10.94
C ILE A 471 17.43 7.68 -9.50
N ALA A 472 17.63 8.76 -8.74
CA ALA A 472 17.08 8.88 -7.39
C ALA A 472 15.55 8.75 -7.37
N ALA A 473 14.86 9.42 -8.29
CA ALA A 473 13.42 9.32 -8.43
C ALA A 473 12.96 7.89 -8.78
N ALA A 474 13.70 7.16 -9.62
CA ALA A 474 13.42 5.77 -9.94
C ALA A 474 13.56 4.86 -8.70
N PHE A 475 14.65 4.99 -7.94
CA PHE A 475 14.83 4.24 -6.68
C PHE A 475 13.72 4.52 -5.66
N LEU A 476 13.34 5.77 -5.47
CA LEU A 476 12.30 6.17 -4.53
C LEU A 476 10.88 5.80 -4.99
N SER A 477 10.72 5.42 -6.26
CA SER A 477 9.44 4.93 -6.82
C SER A 477 9.24 3.43 -6.66
N THR A 478 10.27 2.71 -6.21
CA THR A 478 10.28 1.26 -6.06
C THR A 478 10.52 0.84 -4.62
N THR A 479 10.39 -0.44 -4.33
CA THR A 479 10.84 -1.02 -3.06
C THR A 479 12.36 -1.10 -3.01
N SER A 480 12.93 -1.28 -1.81
CA SER A 480 14.37 -1.47 -1.66
C SER A 480 14.83 -2.74 -2.40
N PRO A 481 15.89 -2.67 -3.24
CA PRO A 481 16.43 -3.85 -3.92
C PRO A 481 17.30 -4.74 -3.02
N TYR A 482 17.63 -4.31 -1.82
CA TYR A 482 18.47 -5.05 -0.89
C TYR A 482 17.71 -6.19 -0.23
N VAL A 483 18.19 -7.43 -0.36
CA VAL A 483 17.61 -8.63 0.23
C VAL A 483 18.48 -9.11 1.39
N LEU A 484 17.85 -9.51 2.48
CA LEU A 484 18.52 -10.13 3.63
C LEU A 484 17.88 -11.51 3.86
N PRO A 485 18.41 -12.57 3.23
CA PRO A 485 17.87 -13.91 3.41
C PRO A 485 18.10 -14.40 4.85
N PRO A 486 17.13 -15.12 5.43
CA PRO A 486 17.28 -15.71 6.75
C PRO A 486 18.48 -16.68 6.81
N GLY A 487 19.38 -16.44 7.76
CA GLY A 487 20.60 -17.23 7.94
C GLY A 487 21.83 -16.74 7.15
N GLU A 488 21.67 -15.83 6.21
CA GLU A 488 22.74 -15.24 5.39
C GLU A 488 22.82 -13.72 5.53
N GLU A 489 22.20 -13.14 6.59
CA GLU A 489 22.09 -11.68 6.74
C GLU A 489 23.46 -11.00 6.86
N THR A 490 24.46 -11.69 7.41
CA THR A 490 25.82 -11.15 7.60
C THR A 490 26.54 -11.05 6.27
N GLU A 491 26.49 -12.09 5.46
CA GLU A 491 27.06 -12.18 4.11
C GLU A 491 26.39 -11.17 3.18
N ALA A 492 25.07 -11.09 3.22
CA ALA A 492 24.30 -10.13 2.45
C ALA A 492 24.67 -8.69 2.83
N ARG A 493 24.81 -8.36 4.12
CA ARG A 493 25.25 -7.03 4.56
C ARG A 493 26.69 -6.72 4.11
N ALA A 494 27.57 -7.70 4.13
CA ALA A 494 28.94 -7.54 3.64
C ALA A 494 28.96 -7.27 2.12
N ALA A 495 28.14 -7.99 1.34
CA ALA A 495 28.01 -7.76 -0.10
C ALA A 495 27.43 -6.36 -0.40
N HIS A 496 26.42 -5.92 0.34
CA HIS A 496 25.81 -4.59 0.18
C HIS A 496 26.79 -3.46 0.53
N HIS A 497 27.78 -3.69 1.39
CA HIS A 497 28.71 -2.65 1.82
C HIS A 497 29.50 -2.03 0.67
N ARG A 498 29.76 -2.77 -0.41
CA ARG A 498 30.48 -2.29 -1.59
C ARG A 498 29.80 -1.14 -2.33
N PHE A 499 28.47 -1.04 -2.21
CA PHE A 499 27.65 0.01 -2.83
C PHE A 499 27.47 1.24 -1.95
N ARG A 500 27.97 1.21 -0.70
CA ARG A 500 27.84 2.34 0.23
C ARG A 500 28.70 3.52 -0.18
N ASP A 501 28.16 4.72 0.02
CA ASP A 501 28.85 5.98 -0.17
C ASP A 501 28.80 6.83 1.09
N PRO A 502 29.89 7.47 1.51
CA PRO A 502 29.89 8.36 2.69
C PRO A 502 28.90 9.52 2.61
N MET A 503 28.51 9.93 1.38
CA MET A 503 27.50 10.95 1.13
C MET A 503 26.06 10.43 1.28
N GLY A 504 25.90 9.23 1.85
CA GLY A 504 24.62 8.66 2.25
C GLY A 504 23.97 7.76 1.21
N ASP A 505 22.68 7.47 1.47
CA ASP A 505 21.93 6.48 0.68
C ASP A 505 21.68 6.95 -0.76
N PHE A 506 21.44 8.25 -0.97
CA PHE A 506 21.19 8.76 -2.34
C PHE A 506 22.43 8.60 -3.23
N ALA A 507 23.63 8.85 -2.70
CA ALA A 507 24.88 8.62 -3.43
C ALA A 507 25.13 7.11 -3.64
N SER A 508 24.72 6.27 -2.69
CA SER A 508 24.82 4.81 -2.79
C SER A 508 23.92 4.26 -3.90
N TYR A 509 22.75 4.88 -4.17
CA TYR A 509 21.90 4.51 -5.30
C TYR A 509 22.59 4.67 -6.64
N LEU A 510 23.35 5.74 -6.83
CA LEU A 510 24.10 5.98 -8.05
C LEU A 510 25.15 4.88 -8.29
N LYS A 511 25.89 4.50 -7.25
CA LYS A 511 26.88 3.40 -7.33
C LYS A 511 26.23 2.06 -7.68
N LEU A 512 25.10 1.75 -7.03
CA LEU A 512 24.39 0.51 -7.32
C LEU A 512 23.83 0.49 -8.75
N TYR A 513 23.26 1.62 -9.19
CA TYR A 513 22.73 1.77 -10.53
C TYR A 513 23.82 1.55 -11.59
N GLU A 514 24.97 2.21 -11.46
CA GLU A 514 26.10 2.10 -12.36
C GLU A 514 26.64 0.66 -12.41
N ALA A 515 26.83 0.04 -11.24
CA ALA A 515 27.32 -1.33 -11.16
C ALA A 515 26.34 -2.33 -11.80
N PHE A 516 25.04 -2.18 -11.56
CA PHE A 516 24.04 -3.05 -12.14
C PHE A 516 23.84 -2.82 -13.64
N SER A 517 23.80 -1.57 -14.10
CA SER A 517 23.64 -1.24 -15.53
C SER A 517 24.81 -1.77 -16.36
N SER A 518 26.03 -1.72 -15.81
CA SER A 518 27.25 -2.20 -16.47
C SER A 518 27.44 -3.72 -16.39
N ALA A 519 26.68 -4.43 -15.54
CA ALA A 519 26.83 -5.87 -15.37
C ALA A 519 26.44 -6.64 -16.63
N ARG A 520 27.32 -7.54 -17.11
CA ARG A 520 27.07 -8.39 -18.29
C ARG A 520 25.97 -9.41 -18.03
N ASP A 521 26.03 -10.06 -16.87
CA ASP A 521 25.04 -11.04 -16.40
C ASP A 521 24.35 -10.46 -15.17
N LYS A 522 23.15 -9.91 -15.37
CA LYS A 522 22.39 -9.23 -14.34
C LYS A 522 21.89 -10.19 -13.26
N THR A 523 21.54 -11.41 -13.66
CA THR A 523 21.05 -12.43 -12.73
C THR A 523 22.14 -12.84 -11.75
N LYS A 524 23.32 -13.24 -12.27
CA LYS A 524 24.48 -13.58 -11.42
C LYS A 524 24.96 -12.41 -10.57
N PHE A 525 24.88 -11.19 -11.11
CA PHE A 525 25.20 -9.99 -10.32
C PHE A 525 24.30 -9.86 -9.10
N CYS A 526 22.98 -10.04 -9.28
CA CYS A 526 22.02 -9.95 -8.21
C CYS A 526 22.16 -11.08 -7.18
N GLU A 527 22.30 -12.32 -7.62
CA GLU A 527 22.53 -13.49 -6.75
C GLU A 527 23.76 -13.29 -5.87
N HIS A 528 24.90 -12.92 -6.49
CA HIS A 528 26.15 -12.74 -5.78
C HIS A 528 26.14 -11.57 -4.78
N ASN A 529 25.30 -10.56 -5.00
CA ASN A 529 25.22 -9.37 -4.16
C ASN A 529 23.95 -9.31 -3.29
N TYR A 530 23.15 -10.37 -3.23
CA TYR A 530 21.91 -10.44 -2.48
C TYR A 530 20.95 -9.28 -2.82
N LEU A 531 20.71 -9.09 -4.13
CA LEU A 531 19.87 -8.02 -4.66
C LEU A 531 18.65 -8.61 -5.38
N ASP A 532 17.54 -7.92 -5.30
CA ASP A 532 16.34 -8.25 -6.08
C ASP A 532 16.48 -7.74 -7.52
N GLU A 533 16.73 -8.67 -8.44
CA GLU A 533 16.91 -8.38 -9.86
C GLU A 533 15.68 -7.68 -10.46
N ARG A 534 14.50 -8.10 -10.07
CA ARG A 534 13.24 -7.53 -10.57
C ARG A 534 13.12 -6.06 -10.23
N THR A 535 13.37 -5.70 -8.98
CA THR A 535 13.37 -4.30 -8.52
C THR A 535 14.42 -3.47 -9.27
N LEU A 536 15.61 -4.01 -9.47
CA LEU A 536 16.66 -3.29 -10.21
C LEU A 536 16.33 -3.13 -11.69
N ARG A 537 15.71 -4.12 -12.33
CA ARG A 537 15.19 -3.99 -13.71
C ARG A 537 14.05 -2.99 -13.80
N GLU A 538 13.17 -2.93 -12.80
CA GLU A 538 12.12 -1.93 -12.74
C GLU A 538 12.70 -0.51 -12.60
N ILE A 539 13.72 -0.32 -11.77
CA ILE A 539 14.45 0.95 -11.64
C ILE A 539 15.03 1.40 -12.99
N LEU A 540 15.68 0.50 -13.74
CA LEU A 540 16.20 0.82 -15.08
C LEU A 540 15.09 1.29 -16.01
N ARG A 541 13.96 0.56 -16.07
CA ARG A 541 12.82 0.91 -16.93
C ARG A 541 12.20 2.25 -16.56
N ILE A 542 12.02 2.51 -15.25
CA ILE A 542 11.49 3.80 -14.80
C ILE A 542 12.43 4.93 -15.22
N LYS A 543 13.74 4.76 -15.04
CA LYS A 543 14.72 5.76 -15.44
C LYS A 543 14.70 6.01 -16.95
N GLU A 544 14.69 4.97 -17.78
CA GLU A 544 14.59 5.08 -19.25
C GLU A 544 13.34 5.88 -19.68
N GLN A 545 12.23 5.68 -19.02
CA GLN A 545 10.99 6.40 -19.35
C GLN A 545 10.99 7.84 -18.86
N LEU A 546 11.58 8.10 -17.69
CA LEU A 546 11.80 9.47 -17.25
C LEU A 546 12.72 10.21 -18.21
N ASP A 547 13.72 9.53 -18.78
CA ASP A 547 14.57 10.10 -19.84
C ASP A 547 13.75 10.47 -21.07
N LEU A 548 12.85 9.60 -21.51
CA LEU A 548 11.97 9.88 -22.65
C LEU A 548 11.08 11.09 -22.38
N ILE A 549 10.44 11.15 -21.21
CA ILE A 549 9.58 12.30 -20.85
C ILE A 549 10.36 13.60 -20.87
N VAL A 550 11.56 13.63 -20.30
CA VAL A 550 12.43 14.82 -20.30
C VAL A 550 12.85 15.18 -21.72
N SER A 551 13.20 14.18 -22.54
CA SER A 551 13.58 14.38 -23.96
C SER A 551 12.41 14.91 -24.78
N ASP A 552 11.19 14.42 -24.56
CA ASP A 552 9.97 14.90 -25.23
C ASP A 552 9.63 16.36 -24.84
N MET A 553 10.06 16.79 -23.66
CA MET A 553 9.98 18.19 -23.24
C MET A 553 11.06 19.08 -23.94
N GLY A 554 11.94 18.49 -24.74
CA GLY A 554 13.05 19.20 -25.41
C GLY A 554 14.18 19.59 -24.46
N ILE A 555 14.31 18.95 -23.29
CA ILE A 555 15.30 19.27 -22.27
C ILE A 555 16.50 18.32 -22.38
N PRO A 556 17.74 18.85 -22.50
CA PRO A 556 18.93 18.02 -22.52
C PRO A 556 19.20 17.41 -21.14
N ILE A 557 19.55 16.10 -21.10
CA ILE A 557 19.83 15.39 -19.87
C ILE A 557 21.33 15.49 -19.57
N GLY A 558 21.70 16.39 -18.66
CA GLY A 558 23.06 16.53 -18.17
C GLY A 558 23.38 15.49 -17.08
N SER A 559 24.68 15.16 -16.95
CA SER A 559 25.21 14.25 -15.92
C SER A 559 26.64 14.63 -15.52
N GLY A 560 27.14 14.07 -14.41
CA GLY A 560 28.50 14.28 -13.90
C GLY A 560 28.70 15.59 -13.13
N GLY A 561 27.63 16.27 -12.75
CA GLY A 561 27.68 17.43 -11.88
C GLY A 561 28.10 17.09 -10.43
N SER A 562 28.16 18.11 -9.56
CA SER A 562 28.62 17.90 -8.17
C SER A 562 27.59 17.12 -7.35
N ILE A 563 28.05 16.24 -6.45
CA ILE A 563 27.20 15.53 -5.48
C ILE A 563 26.41 16.52 -4.59
N GLY A 564 26.96 17.71 -4.35
CA GLY A 564 26.29 18.76 -3.60
C GLY A 564 25.06 19.29 -4.31
N ASP A 565 25.13 19.54 -5.61
CA ASP A 565 24.00 20.00 -6.43
C ASP A 565 22.95 18.89 -6.59
N TYR A 566 23.38 17.63 -6.76
CA TYR A 566 22.51 16.48 -6.76
C TYR A 566 21.70 16.39 -5.45
N LEU A 567 22.35 16.48 -4.29
CA LEU A 567 21.66 16.47 -3.01
C LEU A 567 20.72 17.67 -2.83
N CYS A 568 21.07 18.84 -3.37
CA CYS A 568 20.15 19.99 -3.36
C CYS A 568 18.89 19.72 -4.21
N ALA A 569 19.04 19.18 -5.43
CA ALA A 569 17.92 18.85 -6.28
C ALA A 569 16.98 17.82 -5.63
N VAL A 570 17.54 16.71 -5.12
CA VAL A 570 16.79 15.67 -4.41
C VAL A 570 16.08 16.24 -3.19
N SER A 571 16.79 17.03 -2.38
CA SER A 571 16.25 17.56 -1.11
C SER A 571 15.13 18.59 -1.35
N ARG A 572 15.09 19.29 -2.48
CA ARG A 572 13.99 20.22 -2.78
C ARG A 572 12.65 19.51 -2.91
N GLY A 573 12.64 18.32 -3.52
CA GLY A 573 11.44 17.48 -3.55
C GLY A 573 11.11 16.86 -2.19
N LEU A 574 12.10 16.68 -1.34
CA LEU A 574 11.98 16.08 -0.02
C LEU A 574 12.06 17.09 1.13
N ILE A 575 11.73 18.35 0.87
CA ILE A 575 11.91 19.48 1.82
C ILE A 575 11.24 19.22 3.16
N GLN A 576 10.10 18.57 3.20
CA GLN A 576 9.35 18.19 4.40
C GLN A 576 10.08 17.16 5.27
N PHE A 577 11.07 16.46 4.72
CA PHE A 577 11.90 15.44 5.40
C PHE A 577 13.35 15.89 5.63
N VAL A 578 13.63 17.18 5.45
CA VAL A 578 14.88 17.77 5.89
C VAL A 578 14.83 17.91 7.41
N CYS A 579 15.83 17.35 8.09
CA CYS A 579 15.87 17.27 9.54
C CYS A 579 17.15 17.88 10.11
N ALA A 580 17.04 18.51 11.28
CA ALA A 580 18.15 19.02 12.07
C ALA A 580 18.38 18.12 13.28
N ARG A 581 19.65 17.93 13.67
CA ARG A 581 20.06 17.14 14.82
C ARG A 581 19.68 17.85 16.12
N GLN A 582 19.00 17.11 17.02
CA GLN A 582 18.60 17.57 18.36
C GLN A 582 19.46 17.00 19.48
N GLY A 583 20.20 15.93 19.22
CA GLY A 583 21.02 15.22 20.19
C GLY A 583 21.63 13.98 19.59
N ARG A 584 22.22 13.11 20.41
CA ARG A 584 22.89 11.90 19.93
C ARG A 584 21.88 10.96 19.25
N GLY A 585 21.95 10.85 17.91
CA GLY A 585 21.12 9.95 17.11
C GLY A 585 19.65 10.36 17.01
N MET A 586 19.27 11.58 17.42
CA MET A 586 17.93 12.13 17.30
C MET A 586 17.91 13.37 16.40
N PHE A 587 16.87 13.45 15.58
CA PHE A 587 16.61 14.52 14.63
C PHE A 587 15.17 15.02 14.74
N SER A 588 14.93 16.23 14.26
CA SER A 588 13.58 16.81 14.09
C SER A 588 13.47 17.49 12.74
N SER A 589 12.33 17.32 12.08
CA SER A 589 11.92 18.11 10.91
C SER A 589 11.05 19.30 11.36
N LEU A 590 10.57 20.09 10.41
CA LEU A 590 9.63 21.18 10.70
C LEU A 590 8.30 20.68 11.31
N THR A 591 7.93 19.43 11.06
CA THR A 591 6.62 18.87 11.39
C THR A 591 6.68 17.65 12.32
N ALA A 592 7.83 17.03 12.51
CA ALA A 592 7.99 15.83 13.32
C ALA A 592 9.26 15.86 14.18
N GLU A 593 9.15 15.29 15.38
CA GLU A 593 10.24 15.24 16.36
C GLU A 593 10.64 13.80 16.70
N LYS A 594 11.79 13.63 17.37
CA LYS A 594 12.30 12.32 17.84
C LYS A 594 12.48 11.30 16.69
N ILE A 595 13.00 11.78 15.58
CA ILE A 595 13.30 10.96 14.39
C ILE A 595 14.67 10.30 14.58
N HIS A 596 14.76 9.01 14.30
CA HIS A 596 16.01 8.24 14.31
C HIS A 596 16.36 7.81 12.89
N ILE A 597 17.64 7.71 12.58
CA ILE A 597 18.08 7.13 11.30
C ILE A 597 17.86 5.61 11.37
N HIS A 598 17.27 5.04 10.33
CA HIS A 598 17.04 3.60 10.26
C HIS A 598 18.35 2.82 10.23
N PRO A 599 18.48 1.68 10.95
CA PRO A 599 19.73 0.91 11.03
C PRO A 599 20.26 0.40 9.67
N GLY A 600 19.41 0.29 8.67
CA GLY A 600 19.78 -0.09 7.30
C GLY A 600 20.43 1.02 6.47
N SER A 601 20.31 2.28 6.88
CA SER A 601 20.91 3.41 6.19
C SER A 601 22.44 3.45 6.36
N VAL A 602 23.13 3.94 5.33
CA VAL A 602 24.57 4.22 5.41
C VAL A 602 24.88 5.25 6.50
N MET A 603 23.97 6.19 6.73
CA MET A 603 24.09 7.25 7.72
C MET A 603 23.83 6.78 9.17
N PHE A 604 23.49 5.52 9.39
CA PHE A 604 23.28 5.01 10.75
C PHE A 604 24.54 5.12 11.60
N ARG A 605 24.43 5.80 12.74
CA ARG A 605 25.56 6.14 13.66
C ARG A 605 26.60 7.11 13.08
N GLN A 606 26.31 7.74 11.94
CA GLN A 606 27.15 8.83 11.42
C GLN A 606 26.76 10.16 12.06
N ASP A 607 27.76 11.04 12.21
CA ASP A 607 27.54 12.38 12.73
C ASP A 607 27.26 13.35 11.57
N ALA A 608 26.00 13.81 11.50
CA ALA A 608 25.58 14.87 10.59
C ALA A 608 24.71 15.88 11.35
N ASP A 609 24.90 17.17 11.07
CA ASP A 609 24.10 18.22 11.69
C ASP A 609 22.70 18.30 11.06
N PHE A 610 22.65 18.10 9.75
CA PHE A 610 21.42 18.09 8.98
C PHE A 610 21.41 16.87 8.06
N ILE A 611 20.25 16.34 7.84
CA ILE A 611 20.01 15.22 6.95
C ILE A 611 18.78 15.47 6.10
N VAL A 612 18.70 14.83 4.94
CA VAL A 612 17.46 14.63 4.19
C VAL A 612 17.12 13.16 4.17
N ALA A 613 15.83 12.84 4.34
CA ALA A 613 15.32 11.48 4.23
C ALA A 613 14.40 11.33 3.01
N GLY A 614 14.34 10.15 2.41
CA GLY A 614 13.38 9.82 1.36
C GLY A 614 11.95 9.75 1.89
N GLU A 615 11.81 9.27 3.12
CA GLU A 615 10.56 9.20 3.87
C GLU A 615 10.82 9.10 5.38
N ILE A 616 9.81 9.44 6.17
CA ILE A 616 9.79 9.19 7.61
C ILE A 616 8.66 8.22 7.91
N VAL A 617 9.01 7.05 8.44
CA VAL A 617 8.08 5.97 8.77
C VAL A 617 7.95 5.84 10.28
N ARG A 618 6.72 5.76 10.76
CA ARG A 618 6.41 5.50 12.16
C ARG A 618 6.12 4.02 12.37
N THR A 619 6.94 3.36 13.16
CA THR A 619 6.68 2.04 13.73
C THR A 619 6.54 2.17 15.25
N THR A 620 7.34 1.51 16.07
CA THR A 620 7.48 1.79 17.51
C THR A 620 8.15 3.15 17.76
N ARG A 621 8.99 3.60 16.82
CA ARG A 621 9.66 4.91 16.77
C ARG A 621 9.50 5.49 15.37
N MET A 622 9.86 6.77 15.21
CA MET A 622 9.98 7.37 13.88
C MET A 622 11.36 7.12 13.32
N TYR A 623 11.41 6.60 12.10
CA TYR A 623 12.65 6.31 11.38
C TYR A 623 12.72 7.08 10.07
N ALA A 624 13.85 7.77 9.88
CA ALA A 624 14.24 8.33 8.58
C ALA A 624 14.83 7.21 7.72
N MET A 625 14.26 7.00 6.54
CA MET A 625 14.68 6.01 5.56
C MET A 625 15.39 6.70 4.40
N SER A 626 16.36 6.05 3.76
CA SER A 626 17.08 6.62 2.61
C SER A 626 17.70 7.97 2.93
N VAL A 627 18.72 7.99 3.78
CA VAL A 627 19.25 9.22 4.39
C VAL A 627 20.55 9.66 3.76
N SER A 628 20.69 10.97 3.49
CA SER A 628 21.96 11.61 3.12
C SER A 628 22.22 12.87 3.97
N PRO A 629 23.48 13.22 4.21
CA PRO A 629 23.85 14.41 4.99
C PRO A 629 23.69 15.69 4.17
N LEU A 630 23.38 16.78 4.85
CA LEU A 630 23.32 18.12 4.26
C LEU A 630 24.21 19.08 5.04
N SER A 631 24.83 20.01 4.30
CA SER A 631 25.51 21.15 4.90
C SER A 631 24.54 22.32 5.09
N ARG A 632 24.88 23.25 6.01
CA ARG A 632 24.10 24.46 6.21
C ARG A 632 23.95 25.30 4.93
N SER A 633 24.99 25.38 4.10
CA SER A 633 24.96 26.10 2.84
C SER A 633 23.99 25.47 1.83
N GLN A 634 23.86 24.16 1.82
CA GLN A 634 22.88 23.45 0.98
C GLN A 634 21.46 23.75 1.40
N ILE A 635 21.15 23.85 2.70
CA ILE A 635 19.82 24.19 3.19
C ILE A 635 19.36 25.55 2.64
N TYR A 636 20.22 26.56 2.63
CA TYR A 636 19.91 27.85 2.00
C TYR A 636 19.70 27.76 0.49
N LYS A 637 20.43 26.89 -0.20
CA LYS A 637 20.21 26.63 -1.64
C LYS A 637 18.88 25.90 -1.93
N ILE A 638 18.48 24.98 -1.04
CA ILE A 638 17.25 24.18 -1.19
C ILE A 638 16.00 25.05 -1.00
N SER A 639 15.95 25.83 0.06
CA SER A 639 14.85 26.76 0.35
C SER A 639 15.32 27.89 1.27
N PRO A 640 15.63 29.07 0.72
CA PRO A 640 16.01 30.22 1.53
C PRO A 640 14.96 30.60 2.59
N GLU A 641 13.67 30.43 2.26
CA GLU A 641 12.54 30.78 3.13
C GLU A 641 12.42 29.88 4.36
N LEU A 642 12.71 28.58 4.21
CA LEU A 642 12.65 27.60 5.28
C LEU A 642 13.99 27.39 5.99
N ALA A 643 15.08 27.93 5.42
CA ALA A 643 16.44 27.69 5.92
C ALA A 643 16.59 28.10 7.39
N GLU A 644 16.14 29.29 7.74
CA GLU A 644 16.22 29.79 9.12
C GLU A 644 15.42 28.93 10.09
N GLN A 645 14.23 28.48 9.69
CA GLN A 645 13.39 27.62 10.51
C GLN A 645 14.04 26.24 10.75
N ILE A 646 14.60 25.63 9.68
CA ILE A 646 15.29 24.33 9.76
C ILE A 646 16.56 24.46 10.62
N ILE A 647 17.33 25.54 10.45
CA ILE A 647 18.56 25.77 11.21
C ILE A 647 18.23 26.03 12.68
N ALA A 648 17.16 26.78 12.98
CA ALA A 648 16.71 27.04 14.34
C ALA A 648 16.29 25.79 15.09
N LEU A 649 15.85 24.73 14.38
CA LEU A 649 15.58 23.44 15.02
C LEU A 649 16.82 22.89 15.75
N LYS A 650 18.02 23.08 15.23
CA LYS A 650 19.26 22.62 15.86
C LYS A 650 19.57 23.34 17.18
N GLN A 651 19.10 24.60 17.35
CA GLN A 651 19.39 25.42 18.53
C GLN A 651 18.45 25.16 19.71
N LYS A 652 17.37 24.42 19.52
CA LYS A 652 16.51 23.94 20.61
C LYS A 652 17.19 22.79 21.33
N GLU A 653 18.15 23.10 22.21
CA GLU A 653 18.64 22.08 23.15
C GLU A 653 17.46 21.55 23.97
N PRO A 654 17.40 20.23 24.25
CA PRO A 654 16.43 19.70 25.18
C PRO A 654 16.70 20.37 26.53
N VAL A 655 15.70 21.04 27.09
CA VAL A 655 15.75 21.57 28.44
C VAL A 655 16.14 20.43 29.36
N SER A 656 17.41 20.40 29.75
CA SER A 656 17.89 19.50 30.77
C SER A 656 17.18 19.89 32.06
N ILE A 657 16.27 19.03 32.51
CA ILE A 657 15.78 19.10 33.89
C ILE A 657 16.99 18.82 34.76
N SER A 658 17.72 19.87 35.13
CA SER A 658 18.71 19.84 36.18
C SER A 658 17.96 19.48 37.46
N LYS A 659 18.07 18.23 37.88
CA LYS A 659 17.76 17.86 39.24
C LYS A 659 18.65 18.75 40.12
N GLY A 660 18.06 19.77 40.73
CA GLY A 660 18.72 20.58 41.74
C GLY A 660 19.28 19.64 42.81
N ARG A 661 20.58 19.57 42.89
CA ARG A 661 21.25 19.12 44.09
C ARG A 661 21.02 20.21 45.14
N GLU A 662 20.02 20.04 45.99
CA GLU A 662 19.97 20.72 47.25
C GLU A 662 21.18 20.29 48.08
N ASN A 663 22.09 21.25 48.36
CA ASN A 663 23.12 21.16 49.36
C ASN A 663 22.44 20.92 50.73
N ARG A 664 22.57 19.73 51.26
CA ARG A 664 22.31 19.47 52.68
C ARG A 664 23.60 19.78 53.46
N GLU A 665 23.58 20.90 54.15
CA GLU A 665 24.47 21.13 55.31
C GLU A 665 24.07 20.19 56.46
N PRO A 666 25.04 19.70 57.28
CA PRO A 666 24.75 18.81 58.36
C PRO A 666 24.26 19.61 59.57
N LYS A 667 23.09 19.29 60.11
CA LYS A 667 22.67 19.70 61.47
C LYS A 667 22.73 18.53 62.41
N GLU A 668 23.47 18.79 63.48
CA GLU A 668 23.67 17.97 64.68
C GLU A 668 22.32 17.64 65.38
N GLY A 669 22.35 16.51 66.08
CA GLY A 669 21.23 15.87 66.70
C GLY A 669 20.57 16.63 67.86
N ILE A 670 19.40 16.13 68.26
CA ILE A 670 18.91 15.92 69.63
C ILE A 670 17.65 15.03 69.54
N SER A 671 17.63 14.05 70.40
CA SER A 671 16.57 13.12 70.76
C SER A 671 15.26 13.81 71.20
N ASP A 672 14.09 13.28 70.94
CA ASP A 672 13.25 12.61 71.92
C ASP A 672 11.89 12.14 71.36
N ARG A 673 11.41 11.10 72.00
CA ARG A 673 10.18 10.31 71.93
C ARG A 673 8.89 11.03 71.65
N GLY A 674 7.96 10.30 70.98
CA GLY A 674 6.59 10.33 71.48
C GLY A 674 5.44 10.26 70.46
N HIS A 675 4.75 9.12 70.46
CA HIS A 675 3.31 8.92 70.25
C HIS A 675 2.64 9.11 68.87
N LEU A 676 2.18 7.99 68.35
CA LEU A 676 0.93 7.85 67.54
C LEU A 676 -0.30 8.40 68.29
N PRO A 677 -1.39 8.84 67.60
CA PRO A 677 -2.45 7.92 67.21
C PRO A 677 -3.17 8.20 65.84
N LYS A 678 -3.64 7.15 65.32
CA LYS A 678 -4.85 6.71 64.58
C LYS A 678 -5.90 7.73 64.07
N GLU A 679 -6.38 7.36 62.83
CA GLU A 679 -7.76 7.45 62.28
C GLU A 679 -8.29 8.83 61.87
N THR A 680 -8.79 8.94 60.63
CA THR A 680 -10.16 8.58 60.23
C THR A 680 -10.40 8.81 58.71
N LYS A 681 -11.29 7.99 58.21
CA LYS A 681 -11.94 8.00 56.90
C LYS A 681 -12.67 9.29 56.57
N SER A 682 -12.71 9.70 55.31
CA SER A 682 -13.96 10.04 54.64
C SER A 682 -13.77 10.24 53.16
N GLY A 683 -14.59 9.56 52.40
CA GLY A 683 -14.81 9.58 51.00
C GLY A 683 -15.57 10.79 50.51
N HIS A 684 -15.38 11.14 49.29
CA HIS A 684 -16.39 11.82 48.50
C HIS A 684 -16.37 11.33 47.04
N VAL A 685 -17.51 10.75 46.67
CA VAL A 685 -18.03 10.50 45.36
C VAL A 685 -18.30 11.84 44.68
N PHE A 686 -17.89 12.04 43.45
CA PHE A 686 -18.52 13.01 42.57
C PHE A 686 -18.96 12.38 41.26
N LYS A 687 -20.23 12.67 40.97
CA LYS A 687 -21.07 12.21 39.87
C LYS A 687 -20.72 12.89 38.55
N LYS A 688 -21.03 12.15 37.45
CA LYS A 688 -21.37 12.66 36.12
C LYS A 688 -22.24 13.92 36.14
N HIS A 689 -22.00 14.85 35.23
CA HIS A 689 -23.02 15.44 34.35
C HIS A 689 -22.38 16.37 33.30
N ASP A 690 -22.77 16.09 32.05
CA ASP A 690 -23.24 16.96 30.96
C ASP A 690 -22.39 18.15 30.49
N LEU A 691 -22.10 18.23 29.20
CA LEU A 691 -22.93 18.98 28.23
C LEU A 691 -22.25 19.13 26.88
N ASP A 692 -23.04 18.85 25.88
CA ASP A 692 -22.98 19.31 24.51
C ASP A 692 -22.56 20.78 24.34
N ARG A 693 -21.62 21.02 23.42
CA ARG A 693 -21.77 22.00 22.33
C ARG A 693 -20.72 21.82 21.28
#